data_dff417df22b9a9ef0d4a8308804fac01
#
_entry.id   dff417df22b9a9ef0d4a8308804fac01
#
_cell.length_a   1.000
_cell.length_b   1.000
_cell.length_c   1.000
_cell.angle_alpha   90.00
_cell.angle_beta   90.00
_cell.angle_gamma   90.00
#
_symmetry.space_group_name_H-M   'P 1'
#
loop_
_entity.id
_entity.type
_entity.pdbx_description
1 polymer ?
#
loop_
_entity_poly.entity_id
_entity_poly.type
_entity_poly.pdbx_seq_one_letter_code
_entity_poly.pdbx_strand_id
1 'polypeptide(L)'
;GLLIGVFGLGAFWIPLLLLLTSIHFFGDHPTQAKISTLIGGILLVVTTGSLLAMRQNAYVLFGSQFSAGGLVGIPLKSFLIKYTNFTGALIILILIWIIGFILATGFSLIAFSLRCWDWISAIGDQVMTVYLKWKERRERSKKFAKIDRDTTRKKAKKIKIKASTAKPIKPVAAPKQEEFKFMKTGKGFQLPSINFLEEPEFRIGSADDENLRMQSQLLEKKLEDFGVQGRVVEVAPGPVITTFEYEPAPGVKINKIVTLTDDLALAMRAISIRIVAPIPGKAVIGIEVPNTNRQVVRFKEVIASSAFEKSKSKLSLCLGKDIVGNPVVAELEKMPHLLIAGATGTGKSVALNAMICSLLYKSKPDEVKIIMVDPKRIELSSYDGIPHLITPVVTNPKKATNALFWAVREMERRYELLSEIGARNIKQYNNKVAKAQKPVDKEPLEKLPYIVIVIDELADLMMVGSRDVEVALTRLAQMARAAGIHLILATQRPSVDVLTGIIKANFPTRLTFQVSSRTDSRTIIDTVGAENLLGSGDMLFLPPGTAKLQRIHGAYISETELSQINAFLRHQEKPDYDEEVVEVTAIEAAESDDDDYDERYDDAVALITKTGQASISMIQRHLRIGYNRAARIIEKMEKEGIVGPSDGAKPRDVLVTSYDRRSQE
;
A
#
# COMPACT_ATOMS: atom_id res chain seq x y z
N GLY A 1 31.55 52.82 -0.21
CA GLY A 1 32.27 53.91 -0.90
C GLY A 1 33.10 53.41 -2.09
N LEU A 2 34.09 52.55 -1.88
CA LEU A 2 35.07 52.12 -2.87
C LEU A 2 34.46 51.45 -4.10
N LEU A 3 33.52 50.48 -3.90
CA LEU A 3 32.84 49.77 -4.99
C LEU A 3 31.97 50.70 -5.86
N ILE A 4 31.31 51.68 -5.25
CA ILE A 4 30.50 52.65 -5.99
C ILE A 4 31.41 53.62 -6.75
N GLY A 5 32.60 53.98 -6.21
CA GLY A 5 33.58 54.76 -6.91
C GLY A 5 34.14 54.11 -8.19
N VAL A 6 34.34 52.76 -8.13
CA VAL A 6 34.88 51.99 -9.26
C VAL A 6 33.80 51.67 -10.29
N PHE A 7 32.65 51.15 -9.86
CA PHE A 7 31.62 50.60 -10.75
C PHE A 7 30.35 51.47 -10.86
N GLY A 8 30.34 52.61 -10.17
CA GLY A 8 29.17 53.48 -10.14
C GLY A 8 27.95 52.79 -9.55
N LEU A 9 26.77 53.15 -10.04
CA LEU A 9 25.49 52.53 -9.63
C LEU A 9 25.37 51.04 -10.01
N GLY A 10 26.21 50.54 -10.91
CA GLY A 10 26.30 49.12 -11.21
C GLY A 10 26.68 48.26 -9.99
N ALA A 11 27.35 48.85 -8.99
CA ALA A 11 27.74 48.18 -7.76
C ALA A 11 26.54 47.62 -6.95
N PHE A 12 25.32 48.10 -7.16
CA PHE A 12 24.11 47.58 -6.50
C PHE A 12 23.76 46.11 -6.92
N TRP A 13 24.30 45.64 -8.05
CA TRP A 13 24.17 44.24 -8.42
C TRP A 13 25.00 43.31 -7.52
N ILE A 14 26.07 43.79 -6.87
CA ILE A 14 27.00 42.95 -6.09
C ILE A 14 26.29 42.24 -4.93
N PRO A 15 25.48 42.89 -4.06
CA PRO A 15 24.75 42.21 -2.99
C PRO A 15 23.75 41.19 -3.54
N LEU A 16 23.07 41.52 -4.66
CA LEU A 16 22.09 40.62 -5.29
C LEU A 16 22.78 39.39 -5.88
N LEU A 17 23.93 39.55 -6.51
CA LEU A 17 24.72 38.43 -7.05
C LEU A 17 25.32 37.58 -5.95
N LEU A 18 25.73 38.15 -4.82
CA LEU A 18 26.17 37.39 -3.66
C LEU A 18 25.02 36.54 -3.04
N LEU A 19 23.83 37.12 -2.99
CA LEU A 19 22.64 36.37 -2.54
C LEU A 19 22.31 35.22 -3.50
N LEU A 20 22.33 35.46 -4.81
CA LEU A 20 22.09 34.44 -5.83
C LEU A 20 23.16 33.33 -5.78
N THR A 21 24.43 33.68 -5.61
CA THR A 21 25.50 32.69 -5.46
C THR A 21 25.40 31.91 -4.16
N SER A 22 24.93 32.52 -3.07
CA SER A 22 24.67 31.84 -1.80
C SER A 22 23.54 30.81 -1.96
N ILE A 23 22.42 31.18 -2.57
CA ILE A 23 21.32 30.28 -2.86
C ILE A 23 21.78 29.11 -3.75
N HIS A 24 22.65 29.41 -4.73
CA HIS A 24 23.19 28.38 -5.64
C HIS A 24 24.19 27.42 -4.94
N PHE A 25 24.87 27.90 -3.91
CA PHE A 25 25.85 27.13 -3.15
C PHE A 25 25.18 26.13 -2.21
N PHE A 26 23.99 26.43 -1.66
CA PHE A 26 23.20 25.57 -0.82
C PHE A 26 22.32 24.60 -1.61
N GLY A 27 22.21 24.75 -2.94
CA GLY A 27 21.53 23.81 -3.84
C GLY A 27 22.55 22.90 -4.53
N ASP A 28 22.27 21.59 -4.64
CA ASP A 28 23.12 20.55 -5.27
C ASP A 28 23.28 20.76 -6.79
N HIS A 29 24.02 21.78 -7.21
CA HIS A 29 24.31 22.08 -8.62
C HIS A 29 25.80 21.95 -8.97
N PRO A 30 26.15 21.43 -10.18
CA PRO A 30 27.51 21.06 -10.54
C PRO A 30 28.45 22.29 -10.66
N THR A 31 29.71 22.06 -10.32
CA THR A 31 30.78 23.05 -10.18
C THR A 31 31.14 23.90 -11.42
N GLN A 32 30.74 23.45 -12.62
CA GLN A 32 31.00 24.20 -13.87
C GLN A 32 30.19 25.49 -14.01
N ALA A 33 29.09 25.66 -13.30
CA ALA A 33 28.24 26.84 -13.33
C ALA A 33 28.89 28.08 -12.63
N LYS A 34 29.90 27.87 -11.77
CA LYS A 34 30.47 28.94 -10.91
C LYS A 34 31.27 29.98 -11.68
N ILE A 35 32.03 29.63 -12.73
CA ILE A 35 32.86 30.53 -13.50
C ILE A 35 31.99 31.41 -14.41
N SER A 36 31.00 30.87 -15.08
CA SER A 36 30.08 31.60 -15.93
C SER A 36 29.27 32.65 -15.14
N THR A 37 28.82 32.29 -13.94
CA THR A 37 28.10 33.21 -13.04
C THR A 37 28.95 34.38 -12.60
N LEU A 38 30.22 34.15 -12.33
CA LEU A 38 31.16 35.20 -11.92
C LEU A 38 31.46 36.16 -13.09
N ILE A 39 31.72 35.62 -14.29
CA ILE A 39 31.92 36.41 -15.50
C ILE A 39 30.67 37.22 -15.85
N GLY A 40 29.48 36.56 -15.82
CA GLY A 40 28.20 37.22 -16.06
C GLY A 40 27.92 38.34 -15.07
N GLY A 41 28.25 38.12 -13.79
CA GLY A 41 28.10 39.12 -12.74
C GLY A 41 28.98 40.37 -12.97
N ILE A 42 30.24 40.19 -13.35
CA ILE A 42 31.14 41.29 -13.68
C ILE A 42 30.61 42.08 -14.89
N LEU A 43 30.19 41.40 -15.95
CA LEU A 43 29.59 42.04 -17.13
C LEU A 43 28.35 42.84 -16.75
N LEU A 44 27.45 42.33 -15.91
CA LEU A 44 26.26 43.04 -15.44
C LEU A 44 26.61 44.33 -14.69
N VAL A 45 27.55 44.26 -13.74
CA VAL A 45 27.95 45.38 -12.92
C VAL A 45 28.49 46.50 -13.80
N VAL A 46 29.42 46.18 -14.73
CA VAL A 46 30.08 47.17 -15.61
C VAL A 46 29.09 47.73 -16.63
N THR A 47 28.30 46.89 -17.27
CA THR A 47 27.39 47.36 -18.33
C THR A 47 26.21 48.17 -17.76
N THR A 48 25.70 47.82 -16.56
CA THR A 48 24.65 48.61 -15.90
C THR A 48 25.16 50.03 -15.58
N GLY A 49 26.36 50.14 -15.03
CA GLY A 49 26.98 51.44 -14.77
C GLY A 49 27.19 52.27 -16.06
N SER A 50 27.65 51.63 -17.14
CA SER A 50 27.84 52.28 -18.44
C SER A 50 26.51 52.73 -19.08
N LEU A 51 25.45 51.89 -19.00
CA LEU A 51 24.10 52.20 -19.50
C LEU A 51 23.49 53.39 -18.75
N LEU A 52 23.59 53.42 -17.44
CA LEU A 52 23.10 54.53 -16.64
C LEU A 52 23.85 55.80 -16.94
N ALA A 53 25.16 55.72 -17.16
CA ALA A 53 25.99 56.86 -17.59
C ALA A 53 25.63 57.38 -18.97
N MET A 54 24.98 56.60 -19.86
CA MET A 54 24.49 57.09 -21.16
C MET A 54 23.45 58.19 -21.01
N ARG A 55 22.61 58.10 -19.93
CA ARG A 55 21.56 59.08 -19.66
C ARG A 55 22.09 60.30 -18.87
N GLN A 56 22.76 60.04 -17.75
CA GLN A 56 23.36 61.08 -16.89
C GLN A 56 24.64 60.54 -16.24
N ASN A 57 25.71 61.40 -16.14
CA ASN A 57 26.96 60.94 -15.54
C ASN A 57 26.96 60.87 -14.02
N ALA A 58 26.01 61.53 -13.36
CA ALA A 58 25.84 61.48 -11.92
C ALA A 58 24.35 61.47 -11.53
N TYR A 59 24.05 60.75 -10.49
CA TYR A 59 22.70 60.63 -9.89
C TYR A 59 22.74 61.00 -8.41
N VAL A 60 21.72 61.68 -7.92
CA VAL A 60 21.54 61.95 -6.48
C VAL A 60 20.70 60.85 -5.85
N LEU A 61 21.33 60.10 -4.95
CA LEU A 61 20.67 59.03 -4.16
C LEU A 61 20.98 59.25 -2.69
N PHE A 62 19.96 59.21 -1.85
CA PHE A 62 20.07 59.40 -0.38
C PHE A 62 20.80 60.72 0.01
N GLY A 63 20.58 61.83 -0.73
CA GLY A 63 21.18 63.12 -0.44
C GLY A 63 22.63 63.30 -0.86
N SER A 64 23.27 62.29 -1.51
CA SER A 64 24.66 62.34 -1.99
C SER A 64 24.71 62.12 -3.49
N GLN A 65 25.70 62.80 -4.18
CA GLN A 65 25.88 62.52 -5.59
C GLN A 65 26.80 61.33 -5.82
N PHE A 66 26.31 60.38 -6.66
CA PHE A 66 27.08 59.23 -7.05
C PHE A 66 27.32 59.21 -8.57
N SER A 67 28.50 58.80 -8.97
CA SER A 67 28.82 58.60 -10.39
C SER A 67 27.98 57.43 -10.94
N ALA A 68 27.35 57.59 -12.08
CA ALA A 68 26.55 56.59 -12.73
C ALA A 68 27.39 55.36 -13.14
N GLY A 69 28.51 55.58 -13.81
CA GLY A 69 29.34 54.51 -14.34
C GLY A 69 30.65 54.25 -13.59
N GLY A 70 31.01 55.14 -12.64
CA GLY A 70 32.26 55.04 -11.92
C GLY A 70 33.47 55.08 -12.82
N LEU A 71 34.61 54.61 -12.28
CA LEU A 71 35.91 54.67 -12.94
C LEU A 71 36.02 53.72 -14.16
N VAL A 72 35.19 52.69 -14.26
CA VAL A 72 35.19 51.71 -15.34
C VAL A 72 34.08 52.00 -16.38
N GLY A 73 32.86 52.29 -15.94
CA GLY A 73 31.73 52.45 -16.83
C GLY A 73 31.73 53.72 -17.68
N ILE A 74 32.27 54.84 -17.16
CA ILE A 74 32.37 56.11 -17.95
C ILE A 74 33.38 55.98 -19.09
N PRO A 75 34.63 55.47 -18.91
CA PRO A 75 35.56 55.25 -20.02
C PRO A 75 34.99 54.21 -21.04
N LEU A 76 34.35 53.14 -20.62
CA LEU A 76 33.75 52.17 -21.54
C LEU A 76 32.66 52.81 -22.41
N LYS A 77 31.78 53.62 -21.82
CA LYS A 77 30.77 54.42 -22.55
C LYS A 77 31.47 55.33 -23.57
N SER A 78 32.47 56.11 -23.16
CA SER A 78 33.17 57.07 -24.02
C SER A 78 33.89 56.36 -25.16
N PHE A 79 34.54 55.26 -24.91
CA PHE A 79 35.14 54.36 -25.90
C PHE A 79 34.12 53.87 -26.95
N LEU A 80 33.04 53.36 -26.52
CA LEU A 80 32.01 52.84 -27.44
C LEU A 80 31.39 53.96 -28.28
N ILE A 81 31.04 55.10 -27.70
CA ILE A 81 30.46 56.23 -28.43
C ILE A 81 31.45 56.77 -29.48
N LYS A 82 32.76 56.81 -29.18
CA LYS A 82 33.77 57.22 -30.10
C LYS A 82 33.87 56.42 -31.40
N TYR A 83 33.62 55.05 -31.29
CA TYR A 83 33.79 54.17 -32.43
C TYR A 83 32.47 53.78 -33.10
N THR A 84 31.29 53.81 -32.40
CA THR A 84 30.01 53.28 -32.90
C THR A 84 28.86 54.28 -32.87
N ASN A 85 29.05 55.51 -32.54
CA ASN A 85 28.01 56.49 -32.25
C ASN A 85 27.16 56.15 -31.02
N PHE A 86 26.28 57.07 -30.58
CA PHE A 86 25.46 56.91 -29.42
C PHE A 86 24.49 55.66 -29.53
N THR A 87 23.83 55.51 -30.69
CA THR A 87 22.87 54.42 -30.93
C THR A 87 23.55 53.05 -30.96
N GLY A 88 24.70 52.94 -31.64
CA GLY A 88 25.49 51.72 -31.72
C GLY A 88 26.03 51.30 -30.34
N ALA A 89 26.58 52.27 -29.58
CA ALA A 89 27.06 52.02 -28.22
C ALA A 89 25.93 51.53 -27.30
N LEU A 90 24.71 52.07 -27.43
CA LEU A 90 23.53 51.64 -26.64
C LEU A 90 23.15 50.19 -26.96
N ILE A 91 23.08 49.86 -28.26
CA ILE A 91 22.73 48.47 -28.67
C ILE A 91 23.77 47.47 -28.18
N ILE A 92 25.06 47.78 -28.31
CA ILE A 92 26.14 46.89 -27.84
C ILE A 92 26.08 46.70 -26.33
N LEU A 93 25.88 47.76 -25.56
CA LEU A 93 25.79 47.70 -24.10
C LEU A 93 24.59 46.92 -23.65
N ILE A 94 23.41 47.07 -24.29
CA ILE A 94 22.22 46.27 -23.99
C ILE A 94 22.44 44.79 -24.30
N LEU A 95 23.10 44.47 -25.42
CA LEU A 95 23.37 43.09 -25.81
C LEU A 95 24.33 42.41 -24.82
N ILE A 96 25.42 43.11 -24.43
CA ILE A 96 26.36 42.62 -23.41
C ILE A 96 25.66 42.48 -22.05
N TRP A 97 24.76 43.39 -21.69
CA TRP A 97 23.98 43.34 -20.48
C TRP A 97 23.06 42.11 -20.44
N ILE A 98 22.37 41.80 -21.55
CA ILE A 98 21.54 40.60 -21.70
C ILE A 98 22.38 39.30 -21.56
N ILE A 99 23.53 39.27 -22.23
CA ILE A 99 24.46 38.13 -22.11
C ILE A 99 24.94 37.97 -20.67
N GLY A 100 25.35 39.08 -20.02
CA GLY A 100 25.74 39.09 -18.63
C GLY A 100 24.63 38.60 -17.69
N PHE A 101 23.40 38.99 -17.94
CA PHE A 101 22.23 38.56 -17.16
C PHE A 101 21.98 37.07 -17.32
N ILE A 102 22.03 36.53 -18.53
CA ILE A 102 21.86 35.09 -18.80
C ILE A 102 22.98 34.29 -18.13
N LEU A 103 24.23 34.72 -18.23
CA LEU A 103 25.38 34.06 -17.63
C LEU A 103 25.36 34.13 -16.08
N ALA A 104 24.95 35.27 -15.53
CA ALA A 104 24.92 35.48 -14.07
C ALA A 104 23.80 34.72 -13.37
N THR A 105 22.64 34.62 -14.01
CA THR A 105 21.42 34.01 -13.40
C THR A 105 21.16 32.59 -13.86
N GLY A 106 21.84 32.12 -14.93
CA GLY A 106 21.48 30.85 -15.60
C GLY A 106 20.11 30.88 -16.28
N PHE A 107 19.53 32.07 -16.46
CA PHE A 107 18.18 32.26 -16.99
C PHE A 107 18.14 31.90 -18.48
N SER A 108 17.44 30.85 -18.83
CA SER A 108 17.22 30.48 -20.23
C SER A 108 15.97 31.15 -20.77
N LEU A 109 16.15 32.10 -21.72
CA LEU A 109 15.06 32.76 -22.43
C LEU A 109 14.13 31.77 -23.12
N ILE A 110 14.68 30.66 -23.66
CA ILE A 110 13.92 29.60 -24.32
C ILE A 110 13.04 28.84 -23.29
N ALA A 111 13.61 28.44 -22.17
CA ALA A 111 12.88 27.76 -21.11
C ALA A 111 11.78 28.65 -20.50
N PHE A 112 12.05 29.96 -20.39
CA PHE A 112 11.08 30.92 -19.91
C PHE A 112 9.93 31.13 -20.91
N SER A 113 10.26 31.33 -22.19
CA SER A 113 9.23 31.48 -23.23
C SER A 113 8.33 30.25 -23.37
N LEU A 114 8.91 29.05 -23.25
CA LEU A 114 8.13 27.79 -23.23
C LEU A 114 7.21 27.73 -22.01
N ARG A 115 7.70 28.04 -20.80
CA ARG A 115 6.86 28.09 -19.60
C ARG A 115 5.77 29.16 -19.69
N CYS A 116 6.06 30.33 -20.24
CA CYS A 116 5.05 31.36 -20.50
C CYS A 116 3.99 30.87 -21.51
N TRP A 117 4.43 30.18 -22.57
CA TRP A 117 3.52 29.58 -23.54
C TRP A 117 2.62 28.52 -22.89
N ASP A 118 3.18 27.61 -22.10
CA ASP A 118 2.43 26.61 -21.35
C ASP A 118 1.41 27.26 -20.39
N TRP A 119 1.80 28.34 -19.74
CA TRP A 119 0.93 29.06 -18.82
C TRP A 119 -0.20 29.81 -19.56
N ILE A 120 0.11 30.43 -20.70
CA ILE A 120 -0.89 31.08 -21.56
C ILE A 120 -1.85 30.05 -22.16
N SER A 121 -1.35 28.91 -22.64
CA SER A 121 -2.18 27.82 -23.15
C SER A 121 -3.08 27.22 -22.06
N ALA A 122 -2.56 27.00 -20.85
CA ALA A 122 -3.34 26.54 -19.72
C ALA A 122 -4.44 27.51 -19.31
N ILE A 123 -4.19 28.81 -19.35
CA ILE A 123 -5.21 29.85 -19.13
C ILE A 123 -6.25 29.82 -20.27
N GLY A 124 -5.79 29.70 -21.51
CA GLY A 124 -6.67 29.56 -22.68
C GLY A 124 -7.64 28.39 -22.55
N ASP A 125 -7.12 27.22 -22.16
CA ASP A 125 -7.92 26.02 -21.93
C ASP A 125 -8.90 26.17 -20.75
N GLN A 126 -8.48 26.85 -19.68
CA GLN A 126 -9.38 27.17 -18.55
C GLN A 126 -10.50 28.14 -18.99
N VAL A 127 -10.19 29.18 -19.72
CA VAL A 127 -11.18 30.13 -20.24
C VAL A 127 -12.14 29.43 -21.21
N MET A 128 -11.62 28.57 -22.10
CA MET A 128 -12.42 27.79 -23.03
C MET A 128 -13.34 26.82 -22.31
N THR A 129 -12.84 26.12 -21.28
CA THR A 129 -13.67 25.21 -20.46
C THR A 129 -14.74 25.97 -19.67
N VAL A 130 -14.44 27.16 -19.16
CA VAL A 130 -15.42 28.02 -18.48
C VAL A 130 -16.50 28.51 -19.48
N TYR A 131 -16.06 28.93 -20.67
CA TYR A 131 -16.98 29.38 -21.74
C TYR A 131 -17.88 28.25 -22.20
N LEU A 132 -17.36 27.05 -22.43
CA LEU A 132 -18.16 25.89 -22.83
C LEU A 132 -19.13 25.49 -21.71
N LYS A 133 -18.71 25.52 -20.45
CA LYS A 133 -19.57 25.27 -19.29
C LYS A 133 -20.65 26.34 -19.14
N TRP A 134 -20.34 27.60 -19.45
CA TRP A 134 -21.31 28.70 -19.40
C TRP A 134 -22.36 28.55 -20.53
N LYS A 135 -21.91 28.18 -21.74
CA LYS A 135 -22.79 27.89 -22.87
C LYS A 135 -23.72 26.71 -22.59
N GLU A 136 -23.18 25.60 -22.06
CA GLU A 136 -24.00 24.46 -21.63
C GLU A 136 -24.98 24.81 -20.52
N ARG A 137 -24.60 25.63 -19.55
CA ARG A 137 -25.51 26.11 -18.50
C ARG A 137 -26.66 26.92 -19.08
N ARG A 138 -26.41 27.77 -20.07
CA ARG A 138 -27.41 28.59 -20.70
C ARG A 138 -28.40 27.75 -21.57
N GLU A 139 -27.93 26.67 -22.17
CA GLU A 139 -28.79 25.74 -22.89
C GLU A 139 -29.58 24.82 -21.92
N ARG A 140 -28.97 24.39 -20.82
CA ARG A 140 -29.66 23.62 -19.76
C ARG A 140 -30.73 24.45 -19.06
N SER A 141 -30.46 25.72 -18.73
CA SER A 141 -31.46 26.57 -18.09
C SER A 141 -32.70 26.79 -18.97
N LYS A 142 -32.53 26.86 -20.28
CA LYS A 142 -33.67 26.93 -21.22
C LYS A 142 -34.48 25.64 -21.29
N LYS A 143 -33.83 24.46 -21.13
CA LYS A 143 -34.51 23.14 -21.02
C LYS A 143 -35.20 22.95 -19.68
N PHE A 144 -34.59 23.42 -18.58
CA PHE A 144 -35.17 23.30 -17.23
C PHE A 144 -36.38 24.19 -17.01
N ALA A 145 -36.43 25.39 -17.59
CA ALA A 145 -37.61 26.26 -17.51
C ALA A 145 -38.88 25.64 -18.19
N LYS A 146 -38.68 24.62 -19.03
CA LYS A 146 -39.78 23.87 -19.65
C LYS A 146 -40.25 22.69 -18.81
N ILE A 147 -39.37 22.12 -17.96
CA ILE A 147 -39.64 20.92 -17.13
C ILE A 147 -40.25 21.30 -15.78
N ASP A 148 -39.98 22.52 -15.28
CA ASP A 148 -40.43 22.96 -13.94
C ASP A 148 -41.96 23.29 -13.90
N ARG A 149 -42.61 23.39 -15.05
CA ARG A 149 -44.07 23.53 -15.09
C ARG A 149 -44.85 22.24 -14.89
N ASP A 150 -44.19 21.06 -15.08
CA ASP A 150 -44.85 19.75 -14.98
C ASP A 150 -44.61 19.03 -13.65
N THR A 151 -43.69 19.51 -12.81
CA THR A 151 -43.28 18.79 -11.57
C THR A 151 -43.92 19.30 -10.29
N THR A 152 -44.64 20.41 -10.29
CA THR A 152 -45.29 20.96 -9.07
C THR A 152 -46.52 20.16 -8.59
N ARG A 153 -46.80 19.00 -9.19
CA ARG A 153 -47.94 18.14 -8.84
C ARG A 153 -47.60 16.70 -8.42
N LYS A 154 -46.38 16.40 -7.94
CA LYS A 154 -46.08 15.05 -7.40
C LYS A 154 -45.93 15.11 -5.90
N LYS A 155 -46.94 14.55 -5.21
CA LYS A 155 -47.01 14.26 -3.77
C LYS A 155 -45.70 13.70 -3.26
N ALA A 156 -45.25 14.15 -2.08
CA ALA A 156 -44.15 13.61 -1.33
C ALA A 156 -44.23 12.08 -1.28
N LYS A 157 -43.27 11.39 -1.94
CA LYS A 157 -43.12 9.95 -1.81
C LYS A 157 -42.63 9.67 -0.39
N LYS A 158 -43.37 8.84 0.36
CA LYS A 158 -42.96 8.36 1.69
C LYS A 158 -41.59 7.72 1.62
N ILE A 159 -40.69 8.10 2.52
CA ILE A 159 -39.37 7.46 2.72
C ILE A 159 -39.59 5.97 2.95
N LYS A 160 -38.96 5.12 2.16
CA LYS A 160 -39.01 3.66 2.33
C LYS A 160 -37.95 3.28 3.36
N ILE A 161 -38.38 2.83 4.52
CA ILE A 161 -37.50 2.19 5.49
C ILE A 161 -37.45 0.70 5.10
N LYS A 162 -36.29 0.20 4.75
CA LYS A 162 -36.10 -1.21 4.47
C LYS A 162 -36.18 -1.95 5.79
N ALA A 163 -37.22 -2.76 5.98
CA ALA A 163 -37.26 -3.62 7.14
C ALA A 163 -35.95 -4.43 7.21
N SER A 164 -35.29 -4.41 8.35
CA SER A 164 -34.14 -5.28 8.63
C SER A 164 -34.56 -6.70 8.21
N THR A 165 -33.83 -7.29 7.26
CA THR A 165 -34.10 -8.64 6.78
C THR A 165 -33.76 -9.72 7.79
N ALA A 166 -33.31 -9.34 8.98
CA ALA A 166 -33.35 -10.21 10.13
C ALA A 166 -34.81 -10.53 10.41
N LYS A 167 -35.36 -11.55 9.76
CA LYS A 167 -36.63 -12.17 10.19
C LYS A 167 -36.49 -12.38 11.70
N PRO A 168 -37.42 -11.88 12.53
CA PRO A 168 -37.44 -12.29 13.93
C PRO A 168 -37.49 -13.81 13.91
N ILE A 169 -36.38 -14.42 14.31
CA ILE A 169 -36.41 -15.84 14.65
C ILE A 169 -37.44 -15.90 15.74
N LYS A 170 -38.65 -16.45 15.43
CA LYS A 170 -39.63 -16.78 16.45
C LYS A 170 -38.84 -17.45 17.56
N PRO A 171 -39.10 -17.18 18.85
CA PRO A 171 -38.51 -17.97 19.92
C PRO A 171 -38.87 -19.43 19.62
N VAL A 172 -37.95 -20.11 19.01
CA VAL A 172 -38.03 -21.57 18.86
C VAL A 172 -38.01 -22.04 20.29
N ALA A 173 -39.10 -22.72 20.69
CA ALA A 173 -39.12 -23.53 21.91
C ALA A 173 -37.76 -24.18 22.03
N ALA A 174 -37.15 -24.15 23.22
CA ALA A 174 -35.79 -24.59 23.50
C ALA A 174 -35.37 -25.68 22.51
N PRO A 175 -34.34 -25.44 21.70
CA PRO A 175 -34.03 -26.36 20.63
C PRO A 175 -33.75 -27.69 21.28
N LYS A 176 -34.56 -28.68 20.99
CA LYS A 176 -34.12 -30.07 21.08
C LYS A 176 -32.79 -30.05 20.34
N GLN A 177 -31.74 -30.41 21.05
CA GLN A 177 -30.37 -30.53 20.64
C GLN A 177 -30.32 -31.13 19.23
N GLU A 178 -30.43 -30.28 18.19
CA GLU A 178 -30.13 -30.66 16.83
C GLU A 178 -28.61 -30.68 16.75
N GLU A 179 -28.05 -31.83 17.13
CA GLU A 179 -26.70 -32.19 16.75
C GLU A 179 -26.60 -31.99 15.25
N PHE A 180 -25.69 -31.11 14.82
CA PHE A 180 -25.37 -31.01 13.40
C PHE A 180 -25.12 -32.42 12.88
N LYS A 181 -25.75 -32.81 11.76
CA LYS A 181 -25.67 -34.16 11.18
C LYS A 181 -24.24 -34.65 10.92
N PHE A 182 -23.23 -33.79 11.02
CA PHE A 182 -21.82 -34.15 10.94
C PHE A 182 -21.15 -34.50 12.28
N MET A 183 -21.84 -34.33 13.40
CA MET A 183 -21.39 -34.73 14.75
C MET A 183 -21.81 -36.17 15.13
N LYS A 184 -21.95 -37.09 14.17
CA LYS A 184 -22.20 -38.46 14.50
C LYS A 184 -20.98 -39.07 15.19
N THR A 185 -21.19 -39.47 16.43
CA THR A 185 -20.34 -40.27 17.30
C THR A 185 -19.74 -41.47 16.59
N GLY A 186 -18.49 -41.29 16.09
CA GLY A 186 -17.62 -42.37 15.65
C GLY A 186 -16.32 -42.31 16.46
N LYS A 187 -15.65 -43.43 16.68
CA LYS A 187 -14.28 -43.47 17.20
C LYS A 187 -13.37 -42.73 16.23
N GLY A 188 -13.11 -41.41 16.47
CA GLY A 188 -12.30 -40.56 15.62
C GLY A 188 -12.35 -39.11 16.08
N PHE A 189 -11.51 -38.26 15.52
CA PHE A 189 -11.39 -36.86 15.82
C PHE A 189 -12.72 -36.08 15.68
N GLN A 190 -13.09 -35.33 16.72
CA GLN A 190 -14.36 -34.60 16.81
C GLN A 190 -14.08 -33.08 16.60
N LEU A 191 -14.94 -32.41 15.81
CA LEU A 191 -14.89 -30.97 15.65
C LEU A 191 -15.40 -30.27 16.93
N PRO A 192 -14.92 -29.04 17.24
CA PRO A 192 -15.36 -28.28 18.41
C PRO A 192 -16.88 -28.05 18.40
N SER A 193 -17.49 -28.13 19.59
CA SER A 193 -18.93 -27.86 19.74
C SER A 193 -19.21 -26.37 19.70
N ILE A 194 -20.33 -25.98 19.05
CA ILE A 194 -20.83 -24.60 19.05
C ILE A 194 -21.17 -24.11 20.48
N ASN A 195 -21.37 -25.04 21.42
CA ASN A 195 -21.64 -24.72 22.82
C ASN A 195 -20.44 -24.06 23.55
N PHE A 196 -19.21 -24.12 23.00
CA PHE A 196 -18.09 -23.40 23.52
C PHE A 196 -18.18 -21.89 23.23
N LEU A 197 -19.12 -21.47 22.36
CA LEU A 197 -19.27 -20.09 21.93
C LEU A 197 -20.42 -19.41 22.68
N GLU A 198 -20.18 -18.17 23.09
CA GLU A 198 -21.14 -17.33 23.81
C GLU A 198 -22.38 -17.04 22.97
N GLU A 199 -23.56 -17.04 23.65
CA GLU A 199 -24.81 -16.68 23.00
C GLU A 199 -24.81 -15.21 22.57
N PRO A 200 -25.34 -14.89 21.38
CA PRO A 200 -25.50 -13.51 20.97
C PRO A 200 -26.50 -12.78 21.89
N GLU A 201 -26.16 -11.58 22.31
CA GLU A 201 -27.10 -10.72 23.03
C GLU A 201 -28.21 -10.26 22.06
N PHE A 202 -29.37 -10.88 22.16
CA PHE A 202 -30.55 -10.41 21.44
C PHE A 202 -31.07 -9.11 22.07
N ARG A 203 -30.56 -7.97 21.63
CA ARG A 203 -31.25 -6.71 21.89
C ARG A 203 -32.40 -6.61 20.89
N ILE A 204 -33.60 -6.88 21.36
CA ILE A 204 -34.86 -6.55 20.68
C ILE A 204 -34.97 -5.02 20.72
N GLY A 205 -34.16 -4.34 19.93
CA GLY A 205 -34.31 -2.94 19.60
C GLY A 205 -34.81 -2.92 18.15
N SER A 206 -36.14 -2.86 17.95
CA SER A 206 -36.65 -2.28 16.72
C SER A 206 -35.91 -0.96 16.56
N ALA A 207 -35.11 -0.83 15.50
CA ALA A 207 -34.60 0.48 15.14
C ALA A 207 -35.83 1.39 15.19
N ASP A 208 -35.80 2.36 16.10
CA ASP A 208 -36.92 3.24 16.32
C ASP A 208 -37.16 4.00 15.01
N ASP A 209 -38.15 3.57 14.25
CA ASP A 209 -38.48 4.13 12.94
C ASP A 209 -38.59 5.64 13.00
N GLU A 210 -38.99 6.18 14.14
CA GLU A 210 -39.10 7.60 14.39
C GLU A 210 -37.72 8.24 14.51
N ASN A 211 -36.78 7.60 15.20
CA ASN A 211 -35.39 8.07 15.33
C ASN A 211 -34.69 8.04 13.96
N LEU A 212 -34.85 6.98 13.17
CA LEU A 212 -34.31 6.89 11.80
C LEU A 212 -34.86 7.98 10.87
N ARG A 213 -36.15 8.33 11.01
CA ARG A 213 -36.76 9.44 10.27
C ARG A 213 -36.20 10.79 10.72
N MET A 214 -36.02 11.01 12.02
CA MET A 214 -35.39 12.23 12.56
C MET A 214 -33.94 12.37 12.08
N GLN A 215 -33.17 11.29 12.09
CA GLN A 215 -31.81 11.30 11.57
C GLN A 215 -31.75 11.58 10.07
N SER A 216 -32.70 11.04 9.29
CA SER A 216 -32.83 11.32 7.84
C SER A 216 -33.08 12.80 7.58
N GLN A 217 -34.03 13.40 8.31
CA GLN A 217 -34.36 14.83 8.20
C GLN A 217 -33.21 15.72 8.63
N LEU A 218 -32.50 15.32 9.71
CA LEU A 218 -31.30 16.03 10.15
C LEU A 218 -30.21 16.01 9.09
N LEU A 219 -29.97 14.84 8.48
CA LEU A 219 -28.98 14.67 7.40
C LEU A 219 -29.34 15.52 6.16
N GLU A 220 -30.60 15.50 5.74
CA GLU A 220 -31.10 16.34 4.62
C GLU A 220 -30.87 17.81 4.90
N LYS A 221 -31.29 18.28 6.09
CA LYS A 221 -31.13 19.68 6.52
C LYS A 221 -29.66 20.09 6.57
N LYS A 222 -28.77 19.23 7.10
CA LYS A 222 -27.35 19.52 7.17
C LYS A 222 -26.69 19.58 5.79
N LEU A 223 -27.06 18.69 4.88
CA LEU A 223 -26.62 18.78 3.50
C LEU A 223 -27.11 20.05 2.79
N GLU A 224 -28.36 20.48 3.07
CA GLU A 224 -28.92 21.74 2.57
C GLU A 224 -28.18 22.96 3.15
N ASP A 225 -27.85 22.96 4.46
CA ASP A 225 -27.02 23.99 5.11
C ASP A 225 -25.65 24.16 4.42
N PHE A 226 -25.06 23.06 3.92
CA PHE A 226 -23.83 23.07 3.09
C PHE A 226 -24.07 23.33 1.60
N GLY A 227 -25.29 23.70 1.22
CA GLY A 227 -25.65 24.02 -0.17
C GLY A 227 -25.71 22.80 -1.08
N VAL A 228 -26.03 21.62 -0.54
CA VAL A 228 -26.29 20.38 -1.27
C VAL A 228 -27.77 20.05 -1.18
N GLN A 229 -28.49 20.22 -2.26
CA GLN A 229 -29.90 19.88 -2.36
C GLN A 229 -30.09 18.43 -2.78
N GLY A 230 -31.07 17.76 -2.18
CA GLY A 230 -31.43 16.36 -2.46
C GLY A 230 -32.37 15.82 -1.38
N ARG A 231 -32.54 14.50 -1.35
CA ARG A 231 -33.42 13.83 -0.37
C ARG A 231 -32.92 12.44 -0.05
N VAL A 232 -33.25 11.94 1.14
CA VAL A 232 -33.06 10.55 1.53
C VAL A 232 -34.22 9.73 0.97
N VAL A 233 -33.92 8.76 0.11
CA VAL A 233 -34.93 7.90 -0.55
C VAL A 233 -35.15 6.59 0.16
N GLU A 234 -34.10 6.05 0.78
CA GLU A 234 -34.14 4.78 1.49
C GLU A 234 -33.21 4.82 2.70
N VAL A 235 -33.60 4.18 3.79
CA VAL A 235 -32.78 3.99 4.99
C VAL A 235 -32.64 2.49 5.24
N ALA A 236 -31.41 2.00 5.34
CA ALA A 236 -31.06 0.62 5.62
C ALA A 236 -30.34 0.55 6.98
N PRO A 237 -31.03 0.22 8.07
CA PRO A 237 -30.41 0.03 9.37
C PRO A 237 -29.64 -1.29 9.40
N GLY A 238 -28.42 -1.25 9.91
CA GLY A 238 -27.54 -2.40 10.14
C GLY A 238 -27.16 -2.58 11.60
N PRO A 239 -26.36 -3.60 11.94
CA PRO A 239 -25.98 -3.89 13.33
C PRO A 239 -25.04 -2.83 13.92
N VAL A 240 -24.17 -2.24 13.10
CA VAL A 240 -23.13 -1.28 13.55
C VAL A 240 -23.32 0.09 12.94
N ILE A 241 -23.79 0.14 11.69
CA ILE A 241 -24.03 1.40 10.96
C ILE A 241 -25.42 1.40 10.35
N THR A 242 -25.94 2.62 10.11
CA THR A 242 -27.13 2.84 9.29
C THR A 242 -26.72 3.51 7.98
N THR A 243 -27.16 2.96 6.85
CA THR A 243 -26.91 3.52 5.52
C THR A 243 -28.11 4.35 5.08
N PHE A 244 -27.89 5.64 4.81
CA PHE A 244 -28.85 6.55 4.22
C PHE A 244 -28.58 6.66 2.73
N GLU A 245 -29.53 6.25 1.89
CA GLU A 245 -29.44 6.41 0.44
C GLU A 245 -29.95 7.79 0.05
N TYR A 246 -29.02 8.67 -0.30
CA TYR A 246 -29.31 10.07 -0.64
C TYR A 246 -29.33 10.27 -2.15
N GLU A 247 -30.42 10.82 -2.67
CA GLU A 247 -30.59 11.21 -4.09
C GLU A 247 -30.27 12.69 -4.23
N PRO A 248 -29.09 13.08 -4.79
CA PRO A 248 -28.76 14.47 -4.99
C PRO A 248 -29.68 15.11 -6.05
N ALA A 249 -29.99 16.38 -5.88
CA ALA A 249 -30.72 17.13 -6.90
C ALA A 249 -29.91 17.22 -8.22
N PRO A 250 -30.58 17.33 -9.37
CA PRO A 250 -29.90 17.46 -10.65
C PRO A 250 -28.93 18.65 -10.65
N GLY A 251 -27.68 18.39 -11.09
CA GLY A 251 -26.62 19.40 -11.15
C GLY A 251 -25.70 19.44 -9.93
N VAL A 252 -25.98 18.73 -8.85
CA VAL A 252 -25.09 18.57 -7.72
C VAL A 252 -23.94 17.62 -8.09
N LYS A 253 -22.71 18.08 -7.89
CA LYS A 253 -21.52 17.24 -8.13
C LYS A 253 -21.29 16.29 -6.94
N ILE A 254 -21.05 15.03 -7.24
CA ILE A 254 -20.77 13.99 -6.24
C ILE A 254 -19.57 14.39 -5.34
N ASN A 255 -18.51 14.91 -5.93
CA ASN A 255 -17.31 15.33 -5.17
C ASN A 255 -17.62 16.41 -4.12
N LYS A 256 -18.65 17.27 -4.35
CA LYS A 256 -19.05 18.25 -3.34
C LYS A 256 -19.57 17.57 -2.07
N ILE A 257 -20.27 16.44 -2.22
CA ILE A 257 -20.80 15.68 -1.08
C ILE A 257 -19.67 14.90 -0.41
N VAL A 258 -18.79 14.26 -1.17
CA VAL A 258 -17.66 13.49 -0.64
C VAL A 258 -16.70 14.36 0.18
N THR A 259 -16.48 15.62 -0.22
CA THR A 259 -15.62 16.54 0.55
C THR A 259 -16.22 16.99 1.88
N LEU A 260 -17.53 16.84 2.08
CA LEU A 260 -18.23 17.20 3.33
C LEU A 260 -18.23 16.07 4.37
N THR A 261 -17.44 15.01 4.19
CA THR A 261 -17.44 13.84 5.09
C THR A 261 -17.20 14.24 6.54
N ASP A 262 -16.19 15.07 6.81
CA ASP A 262 -15.80 15.50 8.15
C ASP A 262 -16.82 16.49 8.74
N ASP A 263 -17.35 17.40 7.92
CA ASP A 263 -18.39 18.35 8.32
C ASP A 263 -19.69 17.62 8.68
N LEU A 264 -20.06 16.60 7.91
CA LEU A 264 -21.22 15.77 8.21
C LEU A 264 -21.03 14.92 9.47
N ALA A 265 -19.83 14.40 9.70
CA ALA A 265 -19.51 13.65 10.92
C ALA A 265 -19.70 14.54 12.15
N LEU A 266 -19.20 15.77 12.12
CA LEU A 266 -19.43 16.76 13.18
C LEU A 266 -20.92 17.09 13.34
N ALA A 267 -21.63 17.38 12.24
CA ALA A 267 -23.03 17.77 12.26
C ALA A 267 -23.97 16.67 12.78
N MET A 268 -23.65 15.41 12.46
CA MET A 268 -24.40 14.22 12.90
C MET A 268 -23.91 13.69 14.27
N ARG A 269 -22.91 14.32 14.88
CA ARG A 269 -22.25 13.88 16.14
C ARG A 269 -21.74 12.45 16.05
N ALA A 270 -21.25 12.06 14.87
CA ALA A 270 -20.69 10.75 14.61
C ALA A 270 -19.16 10.78 14.72
N ILE A 271 -18.54 9.69 15.15
CA ILE A 271 -17.08 9.56 15.23
C ILE A 271 -16.47 9.68 13.84
N SER A 272 -17.11 9.09 12.84
CA SER A 272 -16.70 9.06 11.44
C SER A 272 -17.91 8.75 10.57
N ILE A 273 -17.97 9.30 9.37
CA ILE A 273 -18.97 8.98 8.34
C ILE A 273 -18.22 8.48 7.11
N ARG A 274 -18.77 7.49 6.43
CA ARG A 274 -18.24 7.05 5.15
C ARG A 274 -19.25 7.30 4.04
N ILE A 275 -18.78 7.88 2.94
CA ILE A 275 -19.62 8.16 1.77
C ILE A 275 -19.26 7.21 0.64
N VAL A 276 -20.22 6.41 0.19
CA VAL A 276 -20.10 5.48 -0.95
C VAL A 276 -20.81 6.10 -2.13
N ALA A 277 -20.07 6.54 -3.13
CA ALA A 277 -20.60 7.29 -4.24
C ALA A 277 -19.98 6.88 -5.59
N PRO A 278 -20.79 6.41 -6.54
CA PRO A 278 -22.20 6.02 -6.43
C PRO A 278 -22.42 4.63 -5.81
N ILE A 279 -23.65 4.34 -5.35
CA ILE A 279 -24.03 2.95 -5.04
C ILE A 279 -24.22 2.22 -6.38
N PRO A 280 -23.58 1.06 -6.58
CA PRO A 280 -23.68 0.31 -7.83
C PRO A 280 -25.12 -0.07 -8.19
N GLY A 281 -25.54 0.29 -9.42
CA GLY A 281 -26.88 -0.01 -9.91
C GLY A 281 -27.98 0.97 -9.46
N LYS A 282 -27.65 1.98 -8.64
CA LYS A 282 -28.60 3.01 -8.18
C LYS A 282 -28.07 4.42 -8.48
N ALA A 283 -28.95 5.37 -8.77
CA ALA A 283 -28.57 6.77 -8.95
C ALA A 283 -28.56 7.55 -7.61
N VAL A 284 -28.00 6.94 -6.57
CA VAL A 284 -27.97 7.48 -5.20
C VAL A 284 -26.58 7.35 -4.61
N ILE A 285 -26.35 8.10 -3.55
CA ILE A 285 -25.13 8.07 -2.75
C ILE A 285 -25.46 7.42 -1.40
N GLY A 286 -24.67 6.47 -0.97
CA GLY A 286 -24.76 5.87 0.37
C GLY A 286 -23.98 6.71 1.38
N ILE A 287 -24.65 7.18 2.42
CA ILE A 287 -24.06 7.85 3.58
C ILE A 287 -24.18 6.91 4.75
N GLU A 288 -23.04 6.34 5.17
CA GLU A 288 -22.96 5.36 6.25
C GLU A 288 -22.66 6.09 7.56
N VAL A 289 -23.64 6.09 8.46
CA VAL A 289 -23.58 6.75 9.78
C VAL A 289 -23.51 5.69 10.88
N PRO A 290 -22.56 5.74 11.82
CA PRO A 290 -22.47 4.81 12.93
C PRO A 290 -23.71 4.86 13.83
N ASN A 291 -24.18 3.71 14.26
CA ASN A 291 -25.24 3.61 15.24
C ASN A 291 -24.75 4.09 16.62
N THR A 292 -25.60 4.74 17.38
CA THR A 292 -25.30 5.14 18.78
C THR A 292 -25.04 3.90 19.65
N ASN A 293 -25.86 2.87 19.48
CA ASN A 293 -25.73 1.56 20.15
C ASN A 293 -25.29 0.55 19.11
N ARG A 294 -23.99 0.25 19.04
CA ARG A 294 -23.42 -0.73 18.12
C ARG A 294 -23.57 -2.13 18.69
N GLN A 295 -23.99 -3.07 17.84
CA GLN A 295 -24.06 -4.47 18.21
C GLN A 295 -22.73 -5.16 17.93
N VAL A 296 -22.28 -5.99 18.86
CA VAL A 296 -21.12 -6.87 18.64
C VAL A 296 -21.57 -8.05 17.78
N VAL A 297 -20.89 -8.27 16.66
CA VAL A 297 -21.13 -9.43 15.79
C VAL A 297 -20.44 -10.64 16.42
N ARG A 298 -21.17 -11.52 17.09
CA ARG A 298 -20.60 -12.71 17.71
C ARG A 298 -20.20 -13.75 16.67
N PHE A 299 -19.06 -14.42 16.88
CA PHE A 299 -18.56 -15.47 16.01
C PHE A 299 -19.60 -16.61 15.85
N LYS A 300 -20.30 -16.97 16.94
CA LYS A 300 -21.38 -17.95 16.94
C LYS A 300 -22.45 -17.69 15.88
N GLU A 301 -22.84 -16.41 15.69
CA GLU A 301 -23.87 -16.03 14.72
C GLU A 301 -23.48 -16.34 13.28
N VAL A 302 -22.17 -16.18 12.96
CA VAL A 302 -21.67 -16.38 11.61
C VAL A 302 -21.43 -17.86 11.34
N ILE A 303 -20.85 -18.59 12.31
CA ILE A 303 -20.54 -20.00 12.14
C ILE A 303 -21.82 -20.88 12.14
N ALA A 304 -22.84 -20.51 12.92
CA ALA A 304 -24.15 -21.17 12.93
C ALA A 304 -25.04 -20.77 11.74
N SER A 305 -24.57 -19.88 10.86
CA SER A 305 -25.37 -19.44 9.72
C SER A 305 -25.46 -20.49 8.62
N SER A 306 -26.57 -20.45 7.89
CA SER A 306 -26.77 -21.32 6.70
C SER A 306 -25.70 -21.05 5.60
N ALA A 307 -25.06 -19.88 5.60
CA ALA A 307 -23.98 -19.56 4.67
C ALA A 307 -22.73 -20.40 4.96
N PHE A 308 -22.35 -20.54 6.24
CA PHE A 308 -21.22 -21.39 6.64
C PHE A 308 -21.54 -22.89 6.50
N GLU A 309 -22.72 -23.30 6.90
CA GLU A 309 -23.16 -24.71 6.80
C GLU A 309 -23.16 -25.22 5.35
N LYS A 310 -23.71 -24.42 4.41
CA LYS A 310 -23.83 -24.79 2.99
C LYS A 310 -22.50 -24.71 2.24
N SER A 311 -21.50 -24.02 2.77
CA SER A 311 -20.18 -23.98 2.15
C SER A 311 -19.53 -25.36 2.17
N LYS A 312 -19.16 -25.87 0.99
CA LYS A 312 -18.53 -27.19 0.80
C LYS A 312 -17.01 -27.13 0.95
N SER A 313 -16.43 -25.94 1.01
CA SER A 313 -14.98 -25.77 1.15
C SER A 313 -14.53 -26.12 2.56
N LYS A 314 -13.44 -26.85 2.68
CA LYS A 314 -12.77 -27.12 3.95
C LYS A 314 -12.08 -25.86 4.50
N LEU A 315 -11.80 -24.89 3.63
CA LEU A 315 -11.15 -23.63 3.94
C LEU A 315 -12.16 -22.46 3.97
N SER A 316 -13.32 -22.66 4.62
CA SER A 316 -14.32 -21.61 4.80
C SER A 316 -13.96 -20.71 5.97
N LEU A 317 -13.93 -19.39 5.75
CA LEU A 317 -13.59 -18.37 6.73
C LEU A 317 -14.84 -17.53 7.07
N CYS A 318 -15.15 -17.43 8.35
CA CYS A 318 -16.18 -16.52 8.87
C CYS A 318 -15.57 -15.12 8.97
N LEU A 319 -15.95 -14.21 8.07
CA LEU A 319 -15.46 -12.84 8.13
C LEU A 319 -16.26 -11.97 9.11
N GLY A 320 -17.59 -12.14 9.14
CA GLY A 320 -18.47 -11.32 9.97
C GLY A 320 -19.83 -11.10 9.32
N LYS A 321 -20.38 -9.90 9.46
CA LYS A 321 -21.65 -9.48 8.84
C LYS A 321 -21.46 -8.29 7.93
N ASP A 322 -22.23 -8.21 6.85
CA ASP A 322 -22.28 -7.05 5.99
C ASP A 322 -23.02 -5.86 6.67
N ILE A 323 -23.08 -4.73 5.97
CA ILE A 323 -23.72 -3.50 6.47
C ILE A 323 -25.23 -3.66 6.76
N VAL A 324 -25.86 -4.69 6.23
CA VAL A 324 -27.30 -4.99 6.43
C VAL A 324 -27.51 -6.04 7.51
N GLY A 325 -26.44 -6.74 7.92
CA GLY A 325 -26.48 -7.79 8.95
C GLY A 325 -26.47 -9.23 8.40
N ASN A 326 -26.27 -9.44 7.11
CA ASN A 326 -26.14 -10.79 6.56
C ASN A 326 -24.75 -11.38 6.88
N PRO A 327 -24.65 -12.67 7.21
CA PRO A 327 -23.37 -13.31 7.46
C PRO A 327 -22.55 -13.40 6.18
N VAL A 328 -21.26 -13.03 6.28
CA VAL A 328 -20.27 -13.06 5.21
C VAL A 328 -19.27 -14.18 5.48
N VAL A 329 -19.29 -15.18 4.61
CA VAL A 329 -18.38 -16.34 4.63
C VAL A 329 -17.59 -16.34 3.33
N ALA A 330 -16.28 -16.40 3.43
CA ALA A 330 -15.38 -16.47 2.30
C ALA A 330 -14.71 -17.84 2.22
N GLU A 331 -14.34 -18.28 1.02
CA GLU A 331 -13.66 -19.56 0.79
C GLU A 331 -12.22 -19.27 0.35
N LEU A 332 -11.24 -19.68 1.16
CA LEU A 332 -9.82 -19.44 0.88
C LEU A 332 -9.36 -20.14 -0.41
N GLU A 333 -9.97 -21.25 -0.80
CA GLU A 333 -9.72 -21.88 -2.11
C GLU A 333 -10.02 -20.96 -3.30
N LYS A 334 -11.03 -20.07 -3.18
CA LYS A 334 -11.40 -19.10 -4.22
C LYS A 334 -10.56 -17.86 -4.17
N MET A 335 -10.04 -17.50 -3.00
CA MET A 335 -9.15 -16.37 -2.74
C MET A 335 -7.83 -16.91 -2.16
N PRO A 336 -6.98 -17.55 -2.94
CA PRO A 336 -5.95 -18.46 -2.47
C PRO A 336 -5.01 -17.87 -1.41
N HIS A 337 -4.84 -16.56 -1.43
CA HIS A 337 -3.98 -15.83 -0.51
C HIS A 337 -4.68 -14.56 -0.07
N LEU A 338 -4.66 -14.30 1.23
CA LEU A 338 -5.31 -13.16 1.86
C LEU A 338 -4.28 -12.26 2.54
N LEU A 339 -4.32 -10.98 2.20
CA LEU A 339 -3.54 -9.96 2.87
C LEU A 339 -4.43 -9.15 3.81
N ILE A 340 -4.02 -9.03 5.07
CA ILE A 340 -4.74 -8.35 6.13
C ILE A 340 -3.87 -7.22 6.68
N ALA A 341 -4.38 -6.00 6.74
CA ALA A 341 -3.66 -4.89 7.35
C ALA A 341 -4.55 -4.01 8.22
N GLY A 342 -3.96 -3.31 9.18
CA GLY A 342 -4.69 -2.39 10.06
C GLY A 342 -3.87 -1.96 11.26
N ALA A 343 -4.22 -0.81 11.85
CA ALA A 343 -3.54 -0.29 13.03
C ALA A 343 -3.78 -1.19 14.26
N THR A 344 -2.92 -1.04 15.27
CA THR A 344 -3.06 -1.76 16.55
C THR A 344 -4.40 -1.43 17.22
N GLY A 345 -5.07 -2.45 17.76
CA GLY A 345 -6.35 -2.28 18.47
C GLY A 345 -7.59 -2.13 17.58
N THR A 346 -7.45 -2.22 16.25
CA THR A 346 -8.58 -2.06 15.31
C THR A 346 -9.41 -3.32 15.09
N GLY A 347 -8.94 -4.48 15.62
CA GLY A 347 -9.63 -5.77 15.53
C GLY A 347 -8.96 -6.79 14.60
N LYS A 348 -7.73 -6.50 14.09
CA LYS A 348 -6.96 -7.40 13.22
C LYS A 348 -6.79 -8.79 13.84
N SER A 349 -6.26 -8.86 15.06
CA SER A 349 -5.97 -10.11 15.75
C SER A 349 -7.23 -10.90 16.06
N VAL A 350 -8.29 -10.23 16.48
CA VAL A 350 -9.61 -10.88 16.73
C VAL A 350 -10.17 -11.51 15.46
N ALA A 351 -10.09 -10.80 14.34
CA ALA A 351 -10.55 -11.35 13.06
C ALA A 351 -9.66 -12.50 12.56
N LEU A 352 -8.33 -12.41 12.76
CA LEU A 352 -7.42 -13.51 12.45
C LEU A 352 -7.78 -14.76 13.25
N ASN A 353 -8.04 -14.61 14.57
CA ASN A 353 -8.50 -15.69 15.44
C ASN A 353 -9.85 -16.26 14.97
N ALA A 354 -10.81 -15.42 14.58
CA ALA A 354 -12.10 -15.87 14.03
C ALA A 354 -11.92 -16.68 12.72
N MET A 355 -10.97 -16.27 11.86
CA MET A 355 -10.65 -17.01 10.63
C MET A 355 -10.01 -18.38 10.94
N ILE A 356 -9.03 -18.42 11.84
CA ILE A 356 -8.39 -19.67 12.27
C ILE A 356 -9.44 -20.60 12.90
N CYS A 357 -10.25 -20.11 13.84
CA CYS A 357 -11.32 -20.89 14.43
C CYS A 357 -12.32 -21.42 13.39
N SER A 358 -12.60 -20.64 12.34
CA SER A 358 -13.45 -21.11 11.24
C SER A 358 -12.91 -22.39 10.60
N LEU A 359 -11.59 -22.48 10.40
CA LEU A 359 -10.93 -23.68 9.89
C LEU A 359 -11.03 -24.84 10.87
N LEU A 360 -10.80 -24.59 12.16
CA LEU A 360 -10.87 -25.60 13.22
C LEU A 360 -12.29 -26.18 13.43
N TYR A 361 -13.32 -25.36 13.19
CA TYR A 361 -14.72 -25.80 13.21
C TYR A 361 -15.16 -26.51 11.92
N LYS A 362 -14.41 -26.42 10.83
CA LYS A 362 -14.79 -26.97 9.52
C LYS A 362 -14.02 -28.21 9.12
N SER A 363 -12.81 -28.40 9.62
CA SER A 363 -11.87 -29.39 9.09
C SER A 363 -11.12 -30.12 10.20
N LYS A 364 -10.78 -31.39 9.94
CA LYS A 364 -9.98 -32.23 10.81
C LYS A 364 -8.48 -32.04 10.49
N PRO A 365 -7.57 -32.53 11.38
CA PRO A 365 -6.13 -32.43 11.16
C PRO A 365 -5.60 -33.16 9.91
N ASP A 366 -6.30 -34.19 9.45
CA ASP A 366 -6.03 -34.95 8.23
C ASP A 366 -6.52 -34.21 6.96
N GLU A 367 -7.36 -33.20 7.10
CA GLU A 367 -7.89 -32.41 6.00
C GLU A 367 -7.19 -31.05 5.85
N VAL A 368 -6.82 -30.41 6.97
CA VAL A 368 -6.15 -29.11 7.02
C VAL A 368 -5.05 -29.12 8.06
N LYS A 369 -3.88 -28.78 7.63
CA LYS A 369 -2.68 -28.52 8.47
C LYS A 369 -2.34 -27.03 8.45
N ILE A 370 -1.75 -26.53 9.51
CA ILE A 370 -1.49 -25.11 9.73
C ILE A 370 -0.04 -24.89 10.14
N ILE A 371 0.60 -23.89 9.55
CA ILE A 371 1.86 -23.31 10.03
C ILE A 371 1.54 -21.91 10.53
N MET A 372 1.92 -21.60 11.77
CA MET A 372 1.69 -20.31 12.40
C MET A 372 3.01 -19.61 12.68
N VAL A 373 3.08 -18.33 12.32
CA VAL A 373 4.26 -17.47 12.55
C VAL A 373 3.82 -16.26 13.38
N ASP A 374 4.37 -16.18 14.60
CA ASP A 374 4.10 -15.10 15.55
C ASP A 374 5.41 -14.61 16.18
N PRO A 375 6.10 -13.65 15.55
CA PRO A 375 7.37 -13.11 16.07
C PRO A 375 7.24 -12.47 17.46
N LYS A 376 6.04 -11.98 17.79
CA LYS A 376 5.76 -11.27 19.06
C LYS A 376 5.35 -12.20 20.20
N ARG A 377 5.02 -13.45 19.94
CA ARG A 377 4.54 -14.45 20.90
C ARG A 377 3.29 -14.05 21.69
N ILE A 378 2.39 -13.30 21.07
CA ILE A 378 1.22 -12.74 21.75
C ILE A 378 -0.06 -13.30 21.19
N GLU A 379 -0.23 -13.26 19.85
CA GLU A 379 -1.51 -13.45 19.21
C GLU A 379 -1.82 -14.92 18.89
N LEU A 380 -0.82 -15.69 18.45
CA LEU A 380 -1.02 -17.07 17.98
C LEU A 380 -0.47 -18.14 18.95
N SER A 381 0.25 -17.75 20.00
CA SER A 381 0.84 -18.69 20.96
C SER A 381 -0.20 -19.54 21.69
N SER A 382 -1.44 -19.07 21.78
CA SER A 382 -2.55 -19.81 22.38
C SER A 382 -2.94 -21.08 21.60
N TYR A 383 -2.52 -21.20 20.33
CA TYR A 383 -2.78 -22.38 19.48
C TYR A 383 -1.70 -23.46 19.60
N ASP A 384 -0.60 -23.20 20.28
CA ASP A 384 0.48 -24.18 20.37
C ASP A 384 -0.02 -25.51 20.95
N GLY A 385 0.40 -26.63 20.35
CA GLY A 385 -0.02 -27.96 20.76
C GLY A 385 -1.35 -28.47 20.20
N ILE A 386 -2.04 -27.74 19.32
CA ILE A 386 -3.24 -28.29 18.63
C ILE A 386 -2.83 -29.26 17.51
N PRO A 387 -3.60 -30.33 17.23
CA PRO A 387 -3.22 -31.39 16.28
C PRO A 387 -3.15 -30.94 14.81
N HIS A 388 -3.67 -29.75 14.50
CA HIS A 388 -3.61 -29.18 13.15
C HIS A 388 -2.23 -28.57 12.81
N LEU A 389 -1.37 -28.31 13.81
CA LEU A 389 -0.06 -27.71 13.57
C LEU A 389 0.93 -28.72 12.96
N ILE A 390 1.70 -28.28 11.96
CA ILE A 390 2.82 -29.03 11.38
C ILE A 390 4.07 -28.81 12.22
N THR A 391 4.25 -27.63 12.79
CA THR A 391 5.39 -27.25 13.64
C THR A 391 4.88 -26.41 14.81
N PRO A 392 5.58 -26.34 15.96
CA PRO A 392 5.25 -25.38 17.00
C PRO A 392 5.16 -23.95 16.41
N VAL A 393 4.40 -23.07 17.05
CA VAL A 393 4.27 -21.69 16.58
C VAL A 393 5.65 -21.06 16.41
N VAL A 394 5.98 -20.66 15.19
CA VAL A 394 7.31 -20.15 14.82
C VAL A 394 7.44 -18.71 15.29
N THR A 395 8.38 -18.48 16.22
CA THR A 395 8.57 -17.15 16.84
C THR A 395 9.83 -16.43 16.36
N ASN A 396 10.76 -17.18 15.75
CA ASN A 396 12.02 -16.62 15.25
C ASN A 396 11.85 -16.27 13.75
N PRO A 397 12.13 -15.02 13.33
CA PRO A 397 11.96 -14.61 11.92
C PRO A 397 12.80 -15.42 10.92
N LYS A 398 14.03 -15.84 11.29
CA LYS A 398 14.87 -16.70 10.42
C LYS A 398 14.22 -18.07 10.23
N LYS A 399 13.72 -18.69 11.32
CA LYS A 399 12.99 -19.96 11.23
C LYS A 399 11.68 -19.81 10.44
N ALA A 400 11.05 -18.65 10.51
CA ALA A 400 9.87 -18.35 9.70
C ALA A 400 10.19 -18.30 8.19
N THR A 401 11.34 -17.73 7.82
CA THR A 401 11.83 -17.76 6.44
C THR A 401 12.10 -19.18 5.98
N ASN A 402 12.72 -20.02 6.81
CA ASN A 402 12.93 -21.46 6.52
C ASN A 402 11.59 -22.19 6.29
N ALA A 403 10.58 -21.91 7.13
CA ALA A 403 9.25 -22.49 6.98
C ALA A 403 8.58 -22.08 5.64
N LEU A 404 8.83 -20.87 5.17
CA LEU A 404 8.35 -20.44 3.85
C LEU A 404 9.05 -21.18 2.71
N PHE A 405 10.38 -21.39 2.79
CA PHE A 405 11.11 -22.19 1.81
C PHE A 405 10.72 -23.67 1.86
N TRP A 406 10.51 -24.24 3.06
CA TRP A 406 9.93 -25.56 3.19
C TRP A 406 8.59 -25.67 2.46
N ALA A 407 7.72 -24.68 2.61
CA ALA A 407 6.43 -24.67 1.92
C ALA A 407 6.59 -24.59 0.39
N VAL A 408 7.63 -23.94 -0.12
CA VAL A 408 7.97 -23.94 -1.56
C VAL A 408 8.38 -25.34 -2.00
N ARG A 409 9.26 -26.02 -1.25
CA ARG A 409 9.66 -27.40 -1.55
C ARG A 409 8.47 -28.37 -1.49
N GLU A 410 7.64 -28.24 -0.45
CA GLU A 410 6.43 -29.07 -0.34
C GLU A 410 5.45 -28.81 -1.49
N MET A 411 5.33 -27.56 -1.94
CA MET A 411 4.55 -27.23 -3.13
C MET A 411 5.08 -27.97 -4.38
N GLU A 412 6.39 -27.98 -4.59
CA GLU A 412 7.04 -28.66 -5.73
C GLU A 412 6.86 -30.16 -5.65
N ARG A 413 7.10 -30.77 -4.48
CA ARG A 413 6.81 -32.20 -4.22
C ARG A 413 5.37 -32.54 -4.54
N ARG A 414 4.42 -31.68 -4.15
CA ARG A 414 2.99 -31.90 -4.47
C ARG A 414 2.73 -31.82 -5.97
N TYR A 415 3.38 -30.93 -6.69
CA TYR A 415 3.25 -30.90 -8.15
C TYR A 415 3.74 -32.18 -8.84
N GLU A 416 4.81 -32.78 -8.35
CA GLU A 416 5.27 -34.09 -8.83
C GLU A 416 4.20 -35.16 -8.61
N LEU A 417 3.66 -35.28 -7.39
CA LEU A 417 2.59 -36.21 -7.07
C LEU A 417 1.31 -35.96 -7.89
N LEU A 418 0.95 -34.70 -8.13
CA LEU A 418 -0.19 -34.35 -8.99
C LEU A 418 0.05 -34.81 -10.43
N SER A 419 1.28 -34.63 -10.94
CA SER A 419 1.68 -35.01 -12.29
C SER A 419 1.64 -36.51 -12.49
N GLU A 420 2.16 -37.31 -11.53
CA GLU A 420 2.18 -38.79 -11.58
C GLU A 420 0.78 -39.39 -11.76
N ILE A 421 -0.21 -38.79 -11.09
CA ILE A 421 -1.62 -39.27 -11.16
C ILE A 421 -2.38 -38.56 -12.29
N GLY A 422 -1.81 -37.55 -12.95
CA GLY A 422 -2.49 -36.70 -13.93
C GLY A 422 -3.65 -35.91 -13.30
N ALA A 423 -3.47 -35.38 -12.08
CA ALA A 423 -4.42 -34.52 -11.40
C ALA A 423 -4.02 -33.04 -11.61
N ARG A 424 -5.01 -32.16 -11.81
CA ARG A 424 -4.76 -30.72 -12.02
C ARG A 424 -4.70 -29.91 -10.72
N ASN A 425 -5.15 -30.47 -9.61
CA ASN A 425 -5.17 -29.84 -8.31
C ASN A 425 -5.37 -30.88 -7.20
N ILE A 426 -5.11 -30.45 -5.95
CA ILE A 426 -5.22 -31.29 -4.75
C ILE A 426 -6.60 -31.98 -4.60
N LYS A 427 -7.68 -31.30 -4.97
CA LYS A 427 -9.03 -31.84 -4.87
C LYS A 427 -9.23 -33.04 -5.81
N GLN A 428 -8.74 -32.92 -7.05
CA GLN A 428 -8.77 -34.04 -8.00
C GLN A 428 -7.86 -35.18 -7.56
N TYR A 429 -6.67 -34.86 -7.04
CA TYR A 429 -5.75 -35.82 -6.45
C TYR A 429 -6.43 -36.63 -5.35
N ASN A 430 -6.92 -35.96 -4.32
CA ASN A 430 -7.58 -36.61 -3.17
C ASN A 430 -8.82 -37.43 -3.58
N ASN A 431 -9.55 -36.97 -4.61
CA ASN A 431 -10.68 -37.73 -5.16
C ASN A 431 -10.22 -39.01 -5.90
N LYS A 432 -9.08 -38.97 -6.62
CA LYS A 432 -8.51 -40.15 -7.28
C LYS A 432 -7.97 -41.15 -6.27
N VAL A 433 -7.21 -40.66 -5.27
CA VAL A 433 -6.71 -41.48 -4.17
C VAL A 433 -7.85 -42.18 -3.39
N ALA A 434 -8.92 -41.44 -3.12
CA ALA A 434 -10.11 -42.05 -2.43
C ALA A 434 -10.83 -43.12 -3.25
N LYS A 435 -10.70 -43.08 -4.58
CA LYS A 435 -11.34 -44.07 -5.50
C LYS A 435 -10.39 -45.18 -5.92
N ALA A 436 -9.07 -45.00 -5.76
CA ALA A 436 -8.11 -46.03 -6.11
C ALA A 436 -8.28 -47.24 -5.19
N GLN A 437 -8.56 -48.41 -5.76
CA GLN A 437 -8.46 -49.67 -5.05
C GLN A 437 -6.97 -49.87 -4.71
N LYS A 438 -6.68 -50.35 -3.48
CA LYS A 438 -5.28 -50.56 -3.03
C LYS A 438 -4.51 -51.37 -4.09
N PRO A 439 -3.47 -50.84 -4.72
CA PRO A 439 -2.65 -51.63 -5.63
C PRO A 439 -1.88 -52.66 -4.81
N VAL A 440 -1.76 -53.87 -5.35
CA VAL A 440 -1.13 -55.00 -4.66
C VAL A 440 0.40 -54.83 -4.57
N ASP A 441 1.01 -53.94 -5.40
CA ASP A 441 2.47 -53.85 -5.54
C ASP A 441 3.04 -52.38 -5.42
N LYS A 442 2.27 -51.38 -4.96
CA LYS A 442 2.75 -50.02 -4.74
C LYS A 442 2.33 -49.52 -3.39
N GLU A 443 3.16 -48.65 -2.78
CA GLU A 443 2.79 -47.95 -1.55
C GLU A 443 1.44 -47.25 -1.70
N PRO A 444 0.54 -47.36 -0.70
CA PRO A 444 -0.76 -46.74 -0.79
C PRO A 444 -0.62 -45.23 -0.82
N LEU A 445 -1.12 -44.62 -1.87
CA LEU A 445 -1.16 -43.18 -2.00
C LEU A 445 -2.02 -42.57 -0.89
N GLU A 446 -1.45 -41.66 -0.15
CA GLU A 446 -2.16 -40.97 0.94
C GLU A 446 -2.82 -39.68 0.44
N LYS A 447 -3.92 -39.31 1.12
CA LYS A 447 -4.57 -38.02 0.87
C LYS A 447 -3.67 -36.89 1.36
N LEU A 448 -3.57 -35.84 0.57
CA LEU A 448 -2.83 -34.64 0.94
C LEU A 448 -3.76 -33.66 1.69
N PRO A 449 -3.39 -33.20 2.89
CA PRO A 449 -4.12 -32.13 3.58
C PRO A 449 -3.88 -30.78 2.86
N TYR A 450 -4.82 -29.86 2.98
CA TYR A 450 -4.54 -28.46 2.69
C TYR A 450 -3.57 -27.90 3.72
N ILE A 451 -2.71 -26.99 3.33
CA ILE A 451 -1.79 -26.28 4.24
C ILE A 451 -2.17 -24.81 4.25
N VAL A 452 -2.37 -24.26 5.44
CA VAL A 452 -2.62 -22.83 5.64
C VAL A 452 -1.48 -22.24 6.44
N ILE A 453 -0.77 -21.28 5.85
CA ILE A 453 0.32 -20.55 6.51
C ILE A 453 -0.23 -19.22 6.99
N VAL A 454 -0.17 -18.98 8.30
CA VAL A 454 -0.68 -17.78 8.94
C VAL A 454 0.49 -16.99 9.51
N ILE A 455 0.66 -15.74 9.07
CA ILE A 455 1.70 -14.81 9.55
C ILE A 455 1.00 -13.63 10.20
N ASP A 456 1.20 -13.41 11.51
CA ASP A 456 0.58 -12.29 12.24
C ASP A 456 1.22 -10.95 11.92
N GLU A 457 2.56 -10.91 11.77
CA GLU A 457 3.24 -9.66 11.46
C GLU A 457 4.30 -9.85 10.36
N LEU A 458 3.90 -9.56 9.13
CA LEU A 458 4.79 -9.65 7.97
C LEU A 458 5.96 -8.67 8.05
N ALA A 459 5.75 -7.49 8.65
CA ALA A 459 6.78 -6.47 8.75
C ALA A 459 8.03 -6.97 9.50
N ASP A 460 7.84 -7.79 10.54
CA ASP A 460 8.96 -8.29 11.33
C ASP A 460 9.81 -9.30 10.54
N LEU A 461 9.23 -10.05 9.61
CA LEU A 461 9.95 -10.92 8.68
C LEU A 461 10.71 -10.11 7.63
N MET A 462 10.04 -9.10 7.06
CA MET A 462 10.63 -8.22 6.04
C MET A 462 11.82 -7.43 6.57
N MET A 463 11.87 -7.12 7.87
CA MET A 463 13.01 -6.44 8.48
C MET A 463 14.25 -7.30 8.59
N VAL A 464 14.12 -8.63 8.66
CA VAL A 464 15.22 -9.57 8.86
C VAL A 464 15.76 -10.15 7.55
N GLY A 465 14.88 -10.44 6.60
CA GLY A 465 15.23 -11.09 5.32
C GLY A 465 14.27 -10.70 4.21
N SER A 466 14.18 -9.42 3.89
CA SER A 466 13.20 -8.87 2.93
C SER A 466 13.20 -9.61 1.59
N ARG A 467 14.39 -9.84 1.00
CA ARG A 467 14.52 -10.48 -0.32
C ARG A 467 14.04 -11.92 -0.31
N ASP A 468 14.48 -12.70 0.66
CA ASP A 468 14.18 -14.13 0.73
C ASP A 468 12.71 -14.38 1.03
N VAL A 469 12.15 -13.60 1.96
CA VAL A 469 10.72 -13.61 2.28
C VAL A 469 9.88 -13.23 1.07
N GLU A 470 10.24 -12.16 0.34
CA GLU A 470 9.52 -11.71 -0.84
C GLU A 470 9.57 -12.75 -1.98
N VAL A 471 10.72 -13.37 -2.22
CA VAL A 471 10.89 -14.44 -3.21
C VAL A 471 10.03 -15.65 -2.87
N ALA A 472 10.10 -16.15 -1.63
CA ALA A 472 9.31 -17.30 -1.20
C ALA A 472 7.80 -17.03 -1.26
N LEU A 473 7.35 -15.86 -0.75
CA LEU A 473 5.95 -15.46 -0.81
C LEU A 473 5.44 -15.31 -2.24
N THR A 474 6.26 -14.74 -3.12
CA THR A 474 5.90 -14.57 -4.55
C THR A 474 5.71 -15.91 -5.22
N ARG A 475 6.65 -16.84 -5.02
CA ARG A 475 6.60 -18.18 -5.61
C ARG A 475 5.38 -18.97 -5.13
N LEU A 476 5.12 -18.94 -3.81
CA LEU A 476 3.92 -19.54 -3.23
C LEU A 476 2.64 -18.88 -3.77
N ALA A 477 2.56 -17.56 -3.81
CA ALA A 477 1.34 -16.87 -4.26
C ALA A 477 1.00 -17.13 -5.73
N GLN A 478 2.01 -17.36 -6.58
CA GLN A 478 1.81 -17.67 -7.99
C GLN A 478 1.40 -19.12 -8.25
N MET A 479 1.93 -20.07 -7.48
CA MET A 479 1.82 -21.48 -7.83
C MET A 479 1.09 -22.34 -6.78
N ALA A 480 1.07 -21.96 -5.51
CA ALA A 480 0.64 -22.84 -4.42
C ALA A 480 -0.85 -23.24 -4.43
N ARG A 481 -1.72 -22.48 -5.13
CA ARG A 481 -3.16 -22.72 -5.18
C ARG A 481 -3.53 -24.14 -5.62
N ALA A 482 -2.90 -24.65 -6.67
CA ALA A 482 -3.20 -25.98 -7.18
C ALA A 482 -2.68 -27.10 -6.26
N ALA A 483 -1.58 -26.84 -5.56
CA ALA A 483 -1.01 -27.73 -4.56
C ALA A 483 -1.78 -27.73 -3.20
N GLY A 484 -2.75 -26.82 -3.04
CA GLY A 484 -3.56 -26.73 -1.82
C GLY A 484 -2.81 -26.06 -0.66
N ILE A 485 -1.89 -25.15 -0.95
CA ILE A 485 -1.19 -24.34 0.04
C ILE A 485 -1.67 -22.90 -0.05
N HIS A 486 -2.05 -22.33 1.07
CA HIS A 486 -2.71 -21.03 1.17
C HIS A 486 -2.05 -20.14 2.22
N LEU A 487 -2.03 -18.83 1.98
CA LEU A 487 -1.39 -17.85 2.84
C LEU A 487 -2.41 -16.86 3.42
N ILE A 488 -2.31 -16.60 4.71
CA ILE A 488 -2.98 -15.49 5.39
C ILE A 488 -1.88 -14.62 5.98
N LEU A 489 -1.59 -13.49 5.34
CA LEU A 489 -0.55 -12.55 5.76
C LEU A 489 -1.18 -11.37 6.46
N ALA A 490 -0.76 -11.09 7.69
CA ALA A 490 -1.23 -9.93 8.42
C ALA A 490 -0.08 -8.97 8.73
N THR A 491 -0.37 -7.67 8.83
CA THR A 491 0.59 -6.65 9.27
C THR A 491 -0.11 -5.48 9.95
N GLN A 492 0.55 -4.89 10.94
CA GLN A 492 0.15 -3.64 11.58
C GLN A 492 0.89 -2.43 11.00
N ARG A 493 1.87 -2.67 10.10
CA ARG A 493 2.70 -1.63 9.47
C ARG A 493 2.45 -1.60 7.96
N PRO A 494 1.42 -0.85 7.51
CA PRO A 494 1.05 -0.79 6.09
C PRO A 494 1.96 0.16 5.30
N SER A 495 3.29 0.00 5.41
CA SER A 495 4.26 0.76 4.63
C SER A 495 4.52 0.11 3.27
N VAL A 496 5.04 0.89 2.32
CA VAL A 496 5.39 0.39 0.97
C VAL A 496 6.56 -0.58 0.99
N ASP A 497 7.41 -0.51 2.03
CA ASP A 497 8.54 -1.41 2.24
C ASP A 497 8.09 -2.82 2.70
N VAL A 498 6.93 -2.90 3.36
CA VAL A 498 6.32 -4.17 3.80
C VAL A 498 5.35 -4.69 2.74
N LEU A 499 4.49 -3.81 2.23
CA LEU A 499 3.51 -4.12 1.20
C LEU A 499 4.01 -3.66 -0.16
N THR A 500 5.06 -4.33 -0.63
CA THR A 500 5.71 -4.00 -1.91
C THR A 500 4.75 -4.18 -3.09
N GLY A 501 5.11 -3.59 -4.23
CA GLY A 501 4.34 -3.77 -5.47
C GLY A 501 4.23 -5.23 -5.88
N ILE A 502 5.28 -6.02 -5.64
CA ILE A 502 5.34 -7.45 -5.95
C ILE A 502 4.37 -8.24 -5.05
N ILE A 503 4.39 -8.00 -3.76
CA ILE A 503 3.44 -8.63 -2.81
C ILE A 503 2.01 -8.28 -3.20
N LYS A 504 1.69 -6.99 -3.43
CA LYS A 504 0.34 -6.56 -3.79
C LYS A 504 -0.17 -7.16 -5.10
N ALA A 505 0.70 -7.36 -6.09
CA ALA A 505 0.35 -7.98 -7.36
C ALA A 505 -0.05 -9.45 -7.20
N ASN A 506 0.58 -10.16 -6.27
CA ASN A 506 0.36 -11.58 -6.03
C ASN A 506 -0.70 -11.87 -4.96
N PHE A 507 -1.07 -10.85 -4.14
CA PHE A 507 -2.14 -10.92 -3.13
C PHE A 507 -3.29 -9.97 -3.51
N PRO A 508 -4.12 -10.34 -4.50
CA PRO A 508 -5.22 -9.50 -4.96
C PRO A 508 -6.38 -9.41 -3.97
N THR A 509 -6.52 -10.40 -3.09
CA THR A 509 -7.53 -10.40 -2.02
C THR A 509 -6.98 -9.69 -0.81
N ARG A 510 -7.62 -8.60 -0.42
CA ARG A 510 -7.14 -7.76 0.67
C ARG A 510 -8.25 -7.41 1.64
N LEU A 511 -7.87 -7.31 2.88
CA LEU A 511 -8.74 -6.92 3.97
C LEU A 511 -8.03 -5.85 4.79
N THR A 512 -8.68 -4.73 5.01
CA THR A 512 -8.11 -3.65 5.82
C THR A 512 -9.05 -3.29 6.96
N PHE A 513 -8.49 -3.20 8.15
CA PHE A 513 -9.10 -2.55 9.30
C PHE A 513 -8.82 -1.06 9.27
N GLN A 514 -9.25 -0.34 10.30
CA GLN A 514 -8.96 1.07 10.45
C GLN A 514 -7.44 1.33 10.39
N VAL A 515 -7.05 2.38 9.68
CA VAL A 515 -5.68 2.87 9.58
C VAL A 515 -5.62 4.35 9.95
N SER A 516 -4.40 4.84 10.24
CA SER A 516 -4.21 6.20 10.73
C SER A 516 -4.28 7.26 9.64
N SER A 517 -4.00 6.89 8.38
CA SER A 517 -3.89 7.86 7.29
C SER A 517 -4.53 7.38 5.98
N ARG A 518 -4.86 8.35 5.12
CA ARG A 518 -5.30 8.09 3.73
C ARG A 518 -4.20 7.42 2.89
N THR A 519 -2.94 7.66 3.22
CA THR A 519 -1.80 7.04 2.55
C THR A 519 -1.75 5.55 2.86
N ASP A 520 -1.94 5.17 4.12
CA ASP A 520 -1.96 3.76 4.53
C ASP A 520 -3.12 3.02 3.86
N SER A 521 -4.31 3.65 3.79
CA SER A 521 -5.45 3.09 3.06
C SER A 521 -5.10 2.81 1.60
N ARG A 522 -4.47 3.77 0.89
CA ARG A 522 -4.02 3.57 -0.50
C ARG A 522 -2.95 2.49 -0.61
N THR A 523 -2.05 2.40 0.35
CA THR A 523 -1.02 1.35 0.35
C THR A 523 -1.63 -0.03 0.40
N ILE A 524 -2.70 -0.24 1.17
CA ILE A 524 -3.32 -1.56 1.34
C ILE A 524 -4.30 -1.88 0.21
N ILE A 525 -5.28 -1.01 -0.03
CA ILE A 525 -6.43 -1.28 -0.92
C ILE A 525 -6.48 -0.41 -2.17
N ASP A 526 -5.38 0.29 -2.48
CA ASP A 526 -5.21 1.19 -3.64
C ASP A 526 -6.22 2.35 -3.71
N THR A 527 -7.00 2.58 -2.65
CA THR A 527 -7.99 3.66 -2.54
C THR A 527 -8.09 4.18 -1.11
N VAL A 528 -8.76 5.32 -0.92
CA VAL A 528 -9.05 5.89 0.39
C VAL A 528 -10.30 5.26 1.00
N GLY A 529 -10.46 5.35 2.32
CA GLY A 529 -11.68 4.96 3.03
C GLY A 529 -11.45 4.09 4.27
N ALA A 530 -10.28 3.43 4.40
CA ALA A 530 -9.97 2.66 5.60
C ALA A 530 -9.67 3.57 6.82
N GLU A 531 -9.25 4.81 6.59
CA GLU A 531 -9.08 5.83 7.63
C GLU A 531 -10.40 6.23 8.31
N ASN A 532 -11.53 6.02 7.62
CA ASN A 532 -12.86 6.36 8.11
C ASN A 532 -13.60 5.18 8.77
N LEU A 533 -12.93 4.05 8.96
CA LEU A 533 -13.49 2.91 9.68
C LEU A 533 -13.58 3.19 11.18
N LEU A 534 -14.42 2.44 11.87
CA LEU A 534 -14.79 2.70 13.26
C LEU A 534 -13.89 1.98 14.28
N GLY A 535 -12.96 1.13 13.82
CA GLY A 535 -12.23 0.21 14.68
C GLY A 535 -13.10 -0.95 15.16
N SER A 536 -12.65 -1.68 16.19
CA SER A 536 -13.39 -2.80 16.81
C SER A 536 -13.94 -3.83 15.81
N GLY A 537 -13.13 -4.21 14.82
CA GLY A 537 -13.50 -5.21 13.81
C GLY A 537 -14.19 -4.66 12.55
N ASP A 538 -14.41 -3.35 12.47
CA ASP A 538 -14.92 -2.73 11.24
C ASP A 538 -13.83 -2.75 10.15
N MET A 539 -14.13 -3.32 8.98
CA MET A 539 -13.15 -3.60 7.94
C MET A 539 -13.69 -3.40 6.52
N LEU A 540 -12.79 -3.16 5.59
CA LEU A 540 -13.06 -3.17 4.15
C LEU A 540 -12.43 -4.41 3.53
N PHE A 541 -13.22 -5.17 2.82
CA PHE A 541 -12.82 -6.36 2.10
C PHE A 541 -12.82 -6.11 0.60
N LEU A 542 -11.70 -6.42 -0.05
CA LEU A 542 -11.52 -6.39 -1.50
C LEU A 542 -11.48 -7.84 -2.00
N PRO A 543 -12.59 -8.37 -2.52
CA PRO A 543 -12.63 -9.73 -3.05
C PRO A 543 -11.83 -9.85 -4.35
N PRO A 544 -11.32 -11.05 -4.70
CA PRO A 544 -10.56 -11.26 -5.90
C PRO A 544 -11.40 -11.01 -7.15
N GLY A 545 -10.79 -10.41 -8.19
CA GLY A 545 -11.45 -10.17 -9.49
C GLY A 545 -12.47 -9.02 -9.49
N THR A 546 -12.61 -8.26 -8.42
CA THR A 546 -13.46 -7.08 -8.37
C THR A 546 -12.70 -5.88 -7.81
N ALA A 547 -13.03 -4.70 -8.28
CA ALA A 547 -12.54 -3.43 -7.71
C ALA A 547 -13.52 -2.86 -6.65
N LYS A 548 -14.55 -3.62 -6.24
CA LYS A 548 -15.59 -3.14 -5.33
C LYS A 548 -15.29 -3.55 -3.91
N LEU A 549 -15.04 -2.57 -3.06
CA LEU A 549 -14.89 -2.78 -1.63
C LEU A 549 -16.22 -3.12 -0.97
N GLN A 550 -16.18 -4.12 -0.09
CA GLN A 550 -17.30 -4.50 0.77
C GLN A 550 -16.95 -4.14 2.21
N ARG A 551 -17.81 -3.39 2.89
CA ARG A 551 -17.67 -3.15 4.32
C ARG A 551 -18.26 -4.31 5.08
N ILE A 552 -17.49 -4.83 6.04
CA ILE A 552 -17.86 -6.00 6.86
C ILE A 552 -17.56 -5.62 8.31
N HIS A 553 -18.45 -6.01 9.21
CA HIS A 553 -18.23 -5.93 10.64
C HIS A 553 -17.75 -7.29 11.12
N GLY A 554 -16.49 -7.36 11.55
CA GLY A 554 -15.77 -8.58 11.88
C GLY A 554 -16.43 -9.38 13.00
N ALA A 555 -16.37 -10.68 12.87
CA ALA A 555 -16.83 -11.59 13.91
C ALA A 555 -15.91 -11.51 15.13
N TYR A 556 -16.50 -11.33 16.31
CA TYR A 556 -15.81 -11.29 17.59
C TYR A 556 -15.83 -12.67 18.26
N ILE A 557 -14.66 -13.11 18.66
CA ILE A 557 -14.42 -14.28 19.50
C ILE A 557 -13.62 -13.85 20.73
N SER A 558 -14.01 -14.30 21.91
CA SER A 558 -13.35 -13.95 23.16
C SER A 558 -12.14 -14.88 23.44
N GLU A 559 -11.21 -14.43 24.27
CA GLU A 559 -10.05 -15.25 24.68
C GLU A 559 -10.50 -16.51 25.47
N THR A 560 -11.59 -16.41 26.20
CA THR A 560 -12.18 -17.53 26.92
C THR A 560 -12.71 -18.62 25.98
N GLU A 561 -13.42 -18.22 24.92
CA GLU A 561 -13.88 -19.14 23.87
C GLU A 561 -12.70 -19.81 23.17
N LEU A 562 -11.67 -19.05 22.79
CA LEU A 562 -10.43 -19.55 22.19
C LEU A 562 -9.73 -20.59 23.08
N SER A 563 -9.59 -20.28 24.36
CA SER A 563 -8.95 -21.19 25.33
C SER A 563 -9.71 -22.51 25.45
N GLN A 564 -11.04 -22.48 25.51
CA GLN A 564 -11.88 -23.67 25.56
C GLN A 564 -11.75 -24.53 24.28
N ILE A 565 -11.77 -23.91 23.10
CA ILE A 565 -11.60 -24.58 21.81
C ILE A 565 -10.23 -25.27 21.75
N ASN A 566 -9.16 -24.53 22.06
CA ASN A 566 -7.80 -25.05 22.00
C ASN A 566 -7.56 -26.16 23.02
N ALA A 567 -8.08 -26.03 24.24
CA ALA A 567 -8.01 -27.09 25.25
C ALA A 567 -8.72 -28.35 24.80
N PHE A 568 -9.93 -28.23 24.20
CA PHE A 568 -10.66 -29.36 23.65
C PHE A 568 -9.87 -30.07 22.54
N LEU A 569 -9.25 -29.35 21.63
CA LEU A 569 -8.48 -29.93 20.53
C LEU A 569 -7.20 -30.64 21.02
N ARG A 570 -6.47 -30.02 21.95
CA ARG A 570 -5.27 -30.64 22.54
C ARG A 570 -5.56 -31.94 23.31
N HIS A 571 -6.76 -32.05 23.87
CA HIS A 571 -7.14 -33.22 24.66
C HIS A 571 -7.43 -34.45 23.79
N GLN A 572 -7.74 -34.25 22.50
CA GLN A 572 -8.08 -35.33 21.59
C GLN A 572 -6.85 -36.03 21.00
N GLU A 573 -5.88 -35.28 20.56
CA GLU A 573 -4.72 -35.78 19.83
C GLU A 573 -3.54 -34.82 19.98
N LYS A 574 -2.32 -35.35 20.06
CA LYS A 574 -1.09 -34.55 20.06
C LYS A 574 -0.72 -34.21 18.62
N PRO A 575 -0.14 -33.01 18.37
CA PRO A 575 0.36 -32.69 17.04
C PRO A 575 1.54 -33.62 16.67
N ASP A 576 1.58 -33.98 15.41
CA ASP A 576 2.71 -34.63 14.77
C ASP A 576 3.56 -33.55 14.11
N TYR A 577 4.65 -33.15 14.78
CA TYR A 577 5.50 -32.06 14.34
C TYR A 577 6.56 -32.57 13.37
N ASP A 578 6.73 -31.83 12.28
CA ASP A 578 7.79 -31.98 11.31
C ASP A 578 8.92 -30.98 11.63
N GLU A 579 10.06 -31.48 12.10
CA GLU A 579 11.21 -30.64 12.48
C GLU A 579 11.89 -30.01 11.26
N GLU A 580 11.79 -30.64 10.08
CA GLU A 580 12.39 -30.12 8.84
C GLU A 580 11.81 -28.75 8.42
N VAL A 581 10.61 -28.41 8.89
CA VAL A 581 9.95 -27.14 8.59
C VAL A 581 10.74 -25.93 9.02
N VAL A 582 11.47 -26.01 10.11
CA VAL A 582 12.20 -24.89 10.73
C VAL A 582 13.71 -25.02 10.65
N GLU A 583 14.23 -26.18 10.21
CA GLU A 583 15.65 -26.41 10.06
C GLU A 583 16.18 -25.87 8.73
N VAL A 584 17.42 -25.39 8.77
CA VAL A 584 18.15 -25.03 7.54
C VAL A 584 18.62 -26.32 6.89
N THR A 585 18.09 -26.70 5.76
CA THR A 585 18.62 -27.83 5.00
C THR A 585 20.06 -27.49 4.57
N ALA A 586 21.00 -28.38 4.84
CA ALA A 586 22.43 -28.22 4.51
C ALA A 586 22.67 -27.92 3.00
N ILE A 587 21.70 -28.19 2.14
CA ILE A 587 21.71 -27.87 0.70
C ILE A 587 21.60 -26.36 0.47
N GLU A 588 20.78 -25.62 1.25
CA GLU A 588 20.66 -24.17 1.10
C GLU A 588 21.87 -23.42 1.68
N ALA A 589 22.53 -23.99 2.68
CA ALA A 589 23.80 -23.47 3.18
C ALA A 589 24.94 -23.68 2.14
N ALA A 590 24.87 -24.73 1.33
CA ALA A 590 25.82 -25.00 0.24
C ALA A 590 25.51 -24.18 -1.02
N GLU A 591 24.23 -24.02 -1.38
CA GLU A 591 23.83 -23.20 -2.53
C GLU A 591 24.02 -21.70 -2.30
N SER A 592 23.90 -21.22 -1.05
CA SER A 592 24.22 -19.82 -0.71
C SER A 592 25.72 -19.52 -0.71
N ASP A 593 26.57 -20.53 -0.58
CA ASP A 593 28.04 -20.39 -0.71
C ASP A 593 28.52 -20.64 -2.14
N ASP A 594 27.78 -21.41 -2.98
CA ASP A 594 28.22 -21.77 -4.34
C ASP A 594 27.64 -20.83 -5.42
N ASP A 595 26.52 -20.17 -5.17
CA ASP A 595 25.89 -19.24 -6.15
C ASP A 595 26.55 -17.84 -6.17
N ASP A 596 27.66 -17.65 -5.48
CA ASP A 596 28.40 -16.38 -5.43
C ASP A 596 29.66 -16.37 -6.33
N TYR A 597 29.76 -17.31 -7.30
CA TYR A 597 30.75 -17.22 -8.37
C TYR A 597 30.25 -16.27 -9.44
N ASP A 598 30.67 -15.00 -9.32
CA ASP A 598 30.40 -14.00 -10.35
C ASP A 598 31.12 -14.41 -11.63
N GLU A 599 30.41 -14.48 -12.79
CA GLU A 599 30.98 -14.79 -14.10
C GLU A 599 32.23 -13.96 -14.47
N ARG A 600 32.42 -12.81 -13.82
CA ARG A 600 33.54 -11.89 -13.98
C ARG A 600 34.61 -12.04 -12.90
N TYR A 601 34.48 -13.05 -12.01
CA TYR A 601 35.41 -13.23 -10.90
C TYR A 601 36.82 -13.53 -11.40
N ASP A 602 36.97 -14.47 -12.31
CA ASP A 602 38.27 -14.85 -12.89
C ASP A 602 38.91 -13.69 -13.66
N ASP A 603 38.12 -12.93 -14.41
CA ASP A 603 38.58 -11.73 -15.10
C ASP A 603 39.07 -10.65 -14.10
N ALA A 604 38.42 -10.55 -12.96
CA ALA A 604 38.81 -9.64 -11.89
C ALA A 604 40.09 -10.09 -11.20
N VAL A 605 40.26 -11.39 -10.91
CA VAL A 605 41.49 -11.96 -10.33
C VAL A 605 42.66 -11.74 -11.29
N ALA A 606 42.49 -12.05 -12.59
CA ALA A 606 43.51 -11.83 -13.62
C ALA A 606 43.90 -10.35 -13.76
N LEU A 607 42.95 -9.45 -13.62
CA LEU A 607 43.20 -8.01 -13.66
C LEU A 607 44.02 -7.55 -12.45
N ILE A 608 43.65 -7.98 -11.24
CA ILE A 608 44.31 -7.60 -9.99
C ILE A 608 45.73 -8.14 -9.92
N THR A 609 45.93 -9.40 -10.28
CA THR A 609 47.27 -10.02 -10.30
C THR A 609 48.18 -9.36 -11.33
N LYS A 610 47.65 -8.92 -12.48
CA LYS A 610 48.39 -8.19 -13.50
C LYS A 610 48.77 -6.75 -13.08
N THR A 611 47.87 -6.07 -12.37
CA THR A 611 48.04 -4.66 -12.00
C THR A 611 48.77 -4.49 -10.66
N GLY A 612 48.81 -5.52 -9.83
CA GLY A 612 49.37 -5.48 -8.47
C GLY A 612 48.61 -4.59 -7.49
N GLN A 613 47.41 -4.18 -7.82
CA GLN A 613 46.56 -3.33 -6.99
C GLN A 613 45.12 -3.80 -7.02
N ALA A 614 44.46 -3.86 -5.85
CA ALA A 614 43.06 -4.25 -5.72
C ALA A 614 42.22 -3.09 -5.18
N SER A 615 41.38 -2.53 -6.04
CA SER A 615 40.40 -1.51 -5.63
C SER A 615 39.05 -1.71 -6.32
N ILE A 616 37.97 -1.45 -5.58
CA ILE A 616 36.59 -1.56 -6.09
C ILE A 616 36.39 -0.69 -7.34
N SER A 617 36.91 0.53 -7.33
CA SER A 617 36.79 1.48 -8.45
C SER A 617 37.59 1.08 -9.68
N MET A 618 38.65 0.29 -9.53
CA MET A 618 39.45 -0.23 -10.66
C MET A 618 38.69 -1.38 -11.34
N ILE A 619 38.17 -2.35 -10.56
CA ILE A 619 37.35 -3.46 -11.09
C ILE A 619 36.11 -2.92 -11.76
N GLN A 620 35.42 -1.97 -11.15
CA GLN A 620 34.25 -1.32 -11.71
C GLN A 620 34.50 -0.72 -13.09
N ARG A 621 35.61 0.00 -13.24
CA ARG A 621 35.97 0.67 -14.51
C ARG A 621 36.42 -0.31 -15.59
N HIS A 622 37.23 -1.31 -15.24
CA HIS A 622 37.80 -2.25 -16.23
C HIS A 622 36.77 -3.29 -16.69
N LEU A 623 35.99 -3.85 -15.76
CA LEU A 623 34.99 -4.87 -16.09
C LEU A 623 33.61 -4.28 -16.42
N ARG A 624 33.45 -2.94 -16.31
CA ARG A 624 32.17 -2.21 -16.55
C ARG A 624 31.00 -2.75 -15.77
N ILE A 625 31.21 -3.07 -14.50
CA ILE A 625 30.19 -3.59 -13.57
C ILE A 625 29.80 -2.55 -12.51
N GLY A 626 28.65 -2.75 -11.87
CA GLY A 626 28.19 -1.84 -10.81
C GLY A 626 29.04 -1.92 -9.54
N TYR A 627 29.01 -0.86 -8.71
CA TYR A 627 29.80 -0.76 -7.48
C TYR A 627 29.57 -1.96 -6.54
N ASN A 628 28.30 -2.33 -6.28
CA ASN A 628 27.97 -3.44 -5.37
C ASN A 628 28.47 -4.80 -5.86
N ARG A 629 28.54 -5.02 -7.19
CA ARG A 629 29.06 -6.23 -7.80
C ARG A 629 30.58 -6.28 -7.68
N ALA A 630 31.26 -5.16 -7.93
CA ALA A 630 32.71 -5.05 -7.77
C ALA A 630 33.15 -5.21 -6.30
N ALA A 631 32.36 -4.68 -5.34
CA ALA A 631 32.63 -4.82 -3.91
C ALA A 631 32.56 -6.29 -3.47
N ARG A 632 31.49 -7.04 -3.87
CA ARG A 632 31.36 -8.47 -3.57
C ARG A 632 32.50 -9.31 -4.12
N ILE A 633 32.94 -9.03 -5.36
CA ILE A 633 34.09 -9.70 -5.98
C ILE A 633 35.35 -9.50 -5.13
N ILE A 634 35.65 -8.28 -4.66
CA ILE A 634 36.81 -8.01 -3.80
C ILE A 634 36.67 -8.65 -2.42
N GLU A 635 35.50 -8.63 -1.81
CA GLU A 635 35.26 -9.27 -0.51
C GLU A 635 35.45 -10.79 -0.59
N LYS A 636 35.05 -11.41 -1.71
CA LYS A 636 35.30 -12.82 -1.95
C LYS A 636 36.79 -13.11 -2.11
N MET A 637 37.53 -12.29 -2.86
CA MET A 637 38.98 -12.40 -3.01
C MET A 637 39.71 -12.22 -1.66
N GLU A 638 39.18 -11.42 -0.75
CA GLU A 638 39.70 -11.29 0.61
C GLU A 638 39.48 -12.57 1.43
N LYS A 639 38.30 -13.15 1.37
CA LYS A 639 38.00 -14.44 2.02
C LYS A 639 38.86 -15.58 1.50
N GLU A 640 39.16 -15.58 0.19
CA GLU A 640 40.03 -16.58 -0.45
C GLU A 640 41.53 -16.28 -0.30
N GLY A 641 41.88 -15.18 0.36
CA GLY A 641 43.29 -14.81 0.64
C GLY A 641 44.05 -14.31 -0.60
N ILE A 642 43.36 -13.89 -1.67
CA ILE A 642 43.97 -13.33 -2.87
C ILE A 642 44.34 -11.87 -2.66
N VAL A 643 43.58 -11.15 -1.85
CA VAL A 643 43.82 -9.75 -1.49
C VAL A 643 43.82 -9.58 0.04
N GLY A 644 44.59 -8.64 0.53
CA GLY A 644 44.65 -8.31 1.94
C GLY A 644 43.40 -7.56 2.47
N PRO A 645 43.28 -7.43 3.81
CA PRO A 645 42.13 -6.76 4.43
C PRO A 645 42.10 -5.28 4.06
N SER A 646 40.89 -4.69 4.15
CA SER A 646 40.67 -3.27 3.83
C SER A 646 41.33 -2.36 4.87
N ASP A 647 42.23 -1.47 4.41
CA ASP A 647 42.89 -0.41 5.24
C ASP A 647 42.30 0.98 4.87
N GLY A 648 40.97 1.07 4.81
CA GLY A 648 40.26 2.32 4.52
C GLY A 648 40.22 2.68 3.02
N ALA A 649 40.68 3.89 2.67
CA ALA A 649 40.56 4.42 1.30
C ALA A 649 41.67 4.00 0.33
N LYS A 650 42.68 3.24 0.78
CA LYS A 650 43.80 2.77 -0.04
C LYS A 650 43.45 1.51 -0.82
N PRO A 651 44.05 1.28 -2.01
CA PRO A 651 43.97 0.00 -2.69
C PRO A 651 44.50 -1.12 -1.78
N ARG A 652 43.85 -2.30 -1.77
CA ARG A 652 44.28 -3.44 -0.97
C ARG A 652 45.50 -4.09 -1.61
N ASP A 653 46.38 -4.67 -0.78
CA ASP A 653 47.56 -5.39 -1.22
C ASP A 653 47.16 -6.72 -1.87
N VAL A 654 47.81 -7.08 -2.98
CA VAL A 654 47.62 -8.36 -3.67
C VAL A 654 48.59 -9.39 -3.09
N LEU A 655 48.06 -10.45 -2.52
CA LEU A 655 48.81 -11.47 -1.83
C LEU A 655 49.31 -12.61 -2.78
N VAL A 656 48.74 -12.72 -3.95
CA VAL A 656 49.04 -13.78 -4.94
C VAL A 656 49.73 -13.18 -6.16
N THR A 657 50.90 -13.71 -6.54
CA THR A 657 51.74 -13.18 -7.62
C THR A 657 51.46 -13.71 -9.04
N SER A 658 50.73 -14.82 -9.18
CA SER A 658 50.27 -15.31 -10.49
C SER A 658 49.09 -16.28 -10.32
N TYR A 659 48.08 -16.12 -11.14
CA TYR A 659 46.95 -17.05 -11.25
C TYR A 659 47.16 -17.93 -12.47
N ASP A 660 47.45 -19.19 -12.28
CA ASP A 660 47.69 -20.15 -13.39
C ASP A 660 46.41 -20.97 -13.63
N ARG A 661 45.83 -20.83 -14.82
CA ARG A 661 44.55 -21.41 -15.26
C ARG A 661 44.58 -22.95 -15.42
N ARG A 662 45.74 -23.62 -15.12
CA ARG A 662 45.99 -25.02 -15.49
C ARG A 662 45.70 -26.11 -14.44
N SER A 663 45.05 -25.78 -13.33
CA SER A 663 44.83 -26.77 -12.26
C SER A 663 43.37 -27.21 -12.06
N GLN A 664 42.50 -27.04 -13.08
CA GLN A 664 41.16 -27.64 -13.08
C GLN A 664 40.85 -28.18 -14.47
N GLU A 665 41.48 -29.31 -14.87
CA GLU A 665 40.97 -30.31 -15.81
C GLU A 665 40.90 -31.66 -15.10
#